data_798192e2986fc1f9e8e0f42b9b980e1c
#
_entry.id   798192e2986fc1f9e8e0f42b9b980e1c
#
_cell.length_a   1.000
_cell.length_b   1.000
_cell.length_c   1.000
_cell.angle_alpha   90.00
_cell.angle_beta   90.00
_cell.angle_gamma   90.00
#
_symmetry.space_group_name_H-M   'P 1'
#
loop_
_entity.id
_entity.type
_entity.pdbx_description
1 polymer ?
#
loop_
_entity_poly.entity_id
_entity_poly.type
_entity_poly.pdbx_seq_one_letter_code
_entity_poly.pdbx_strand_id
1 'polypeptide(L)'
;MTTRVSYAGYACFLLMILPVGAGAQNSERPDILIADFESENYGKWVVEGKAFGRGPSRGTLPGQMRVDGFLGKGLVNSFLGGDDSTGSLTSPEIRIERKWITFLIGGGMNPEKLALQLLVDGKPVRVATGANDRPGGSEALLQESWNVAEFSGKPAVLRIIDQAQGGWGHINVDQIVQTDSKPKGLVKNAARTFVATARYLQIPIKNGAPKRSVTLLVDGKEVVRNDIELADDKPDWWAPMDVSAWKGKSLTLNVDKLREDSTALSSVIQNDTIMGVGGVYREPLRGQFHFSPRFGWNNDPNGMVFFNGEYHLFFQHNPYGWGWGNMHWGHAVSKDMVHWEELGDKLLPDTMGPMFSGSAVVDWNNTSGFGKDGKPPLVLVYTAAGNPTVQAIAYSTDGRNFTKYAKNPVLKQITGGNRDPKVIWHEPTKQWVMVLYVGLPGDRHTVHFFISPNLRDWKLVSTATGVAGTPYLYECPDFFELPVDGDLAKKKWVLLGANSAYSIGTFDGERFSPEKINLPGHRGQGFYAPQTFSDVPAKDGRRIQIGWFQTETRGMPFNQSMTIPLELKLVSTPDGPRLTYTPVKELEALRGKSHRIAPVSLAPGDANPLSGVKGELLEVRTEFEPGEAREVVFNVRGATIVWDAKTQELVVNGHRAPAPLRQGKQRLTIYCDRTGLEVFASDGLCYVPKPFIPKTDSLNTHVSATGGQVKFLYLEVRELASAWGKATVVEPRRGVPANPINQNK
;
A
#
# COMPACT_ATOMS: atom_id res chain seq x y z
N MET A 1 -45.51 -42.48 -37.65
CA MET A 1 -45.06 -43.54 -38.57
C MET A 1 -43.66 -43.90 -38.12
N THR A 2 -43.53 -44.91 -37.27
CA THR A 2 -43.26 -46.35 -37.60
C THR A 2 -41.96 -46.45 -38.41
N THR A 3 -40.92 -47.17 -38.07
CA THR A 3 -40.70 -48.39 -37.31
C THR A 3 -39.23 -48.83 -37.48
N ARG A 4 -38.70 -49.40 -36.39
CA ARG A 4 -37.99 -50.71 -36.22
C ARG A 4 -36.62 -50.91 -36.88
N VAL A 5 -35.59 -51.11 -36.06
CA VAL A 5 -35.04 -52.37 -35.47
C VAL A 5 -34.56 -53.39 -36.52
N SER A 6 -33.30 -53.75 -36.44
CA SER A 6 -32.88 -55.18 -36.50
C SER A 6 -31.42 -55.42 -36.07
N TYR A 7 -31.29 -56.53 -35.39
CA TYR A 7 -30.14 -57.21 -34.77
C TYR A 7 -29.20 -57.93 -35.81
N ALA A 8 -27.97 -58.14 -35.43
CA ALA A 8 -27.27 -59.40 -35.23
C ALA A 8 -25.91 -59.54 -35.91
N GLY A 9 -24.99 -60.12 -35.20
CA GLY A 9 -23.84 -60.75 -35.74
C GLY A 9 -22.66 -60.89 -34.74
N TYR A 10 -22.69 -61.91 -33.89
CA TYR A 10 -21.54 -62.37 -33.10
C TYR A 10 -20.51 -63.04 -33.99
N ALA A 11 -19.24 -62.65 -33.87
CA ALA A 11 -18.11 -63.50 -34.29
C ALA A 11 -17.08 -63.52 -33.16
N CYS A 12 -16.95 -64.68 -32.51
CA CYS A 12 -15.94 -65.00 -31.51
C CYS A 12 -14.58 -65.12 -32.20
N PHE A 13 -13.59 -64.24 -31.81
CA PHE A 13 -12.18 -64.50 -32.08
C PHE A 13 -11.48 -64.76 -30.75
N LEU A 14 -11.04 -65.97 -30.53
CA LEU A 14 -10.13 -66.38 -29.47
C LEU A 14 -8.75 -65.79 -29.80
N LEU A 15 -8.31 -64.84 -29.02
CA LEU A 15 -6.91 -64.37 -29.04
C LEU A 15 -6.22 -64.85 -27.76
N MET A 16 -5.17 -65.66 -27.96
CA MET A 16 -4.26 -66.12 -26.94
C MET A 16 -3.61 -64.90 -26.21
N ILE A 17 -3.79 -64.81 -24.91
CA ILE A 17 -3.10 -63.84 -24.06
C ILE A 17 -1.78 -64.49 -23.63
N LEU A 18 -0.66 -63.97 -24.14
CA LEU A 18 0.66 -64.14 -23.53
C LEU A 18 0.77 -63.26 -22.32
N PRO A 19 1.33 -63.70 -21.18
CA PRO A 19 1.54 -62.83 -20.01
C PRO A 19 2.62 -61.81 -20.32
N VAL A 20 2.24 -60.54 -20.50
CA VAL A 20 3.17 -59.41 -20.41
C VAL A 20 3.56 -59.30 -18.96
N GLY A 21 4.84 -59.36 -18.69
CA GLY A 21 5.41 -59.25 -17.34
C GLY A 21 4.90 -58.03 -16.59
N ALA A 22 4.41 -58.24 -15.41
CA ALA A 22 4.05 -57.20 -14.46
C ALA A 22 5.33 -56.41 -14.12
N GLY A 23 5.52 -55.27 -14.80
CA GLY A 23 6.39 -54.23 -14.31
C GLY A 23 5.83 -53.78 -12.95
N ALA A 24 6.59 -53.94 -11.89
CA ALA A 24 6.25 -53.47 -10.59
C ALA A 24 6.01 -51.94 -10.69
N GLN A 25 4.76 -51.50 -10.71
CA GLN A 25 4.42 -50.13 -10.36
C GLN A 25 4.90 -49.96 -8.91
N ASN A 26 5.99 -49.22 -8.72
CA ASN A 26 6.36 -48.70 -7.40
C ASN A 26 5.17 -47.82 -6.96
N SER A 27 4.23 -48.39 -6.21
CA SER A 27 3.24 -47.62 -5.51
C SER A 27 4.01 -46.82 -4.44
N GLU A 28 4.17 -45.50 -4.67
CA GLU A 28 4.74 -44.61 -3.68
C GLU A 28 3.93 -44.75 -2.38
N ARG A 29 4.63 -44.93 -1.27
CA ARG A 29 3.98 -45.02 0.04
C ARG A 29 3.31 -43.68 0.33
N PRO A 30 2.11 -43.67 0.93
CA PRO A 30 1.40 -42.42 1.20
C PRO A 30 2.24 -41.53 2.13
N ASP A 31 2.12 -40.23 1.94
CA ASP A 31 2.71 -39.23 2.79
C ASP A 31 2.22 -39.33 4.23
N ILE A 32 3.04 -38.93 5.19
CA ILE A 32 2.71 -38.89 6.61
C ILE A 32 2.63 -37.43 7.04
N LEU A 33 1.42 -36.95 7.31
CA LEU A 33 1.20 -35.63 7.89
C LEU A 33 1.70 -35.63 9.34
N ILE A 34 2.66 -34.75 9.67
CA ILE A 34 3.14 -34.52 11.03
C ILE A 34 2.29 -33.43 11.70
N ALA A 35 2.08 -32.29 11.01
CA ALA A 35 1.26 -31.19 11.49
C ALA A 35 0.78 -30.32 10.34
N ASP A 36 -0.51 -29.95 10.35
CA ASP A 36 -1.15 -28.99 9.46
C ASP A 36 -1.65 -27.74 10.20
N PHE A 37 -1.55 -27.72 11.51
CA PHE A 37 -1.94 -26.62 12.40
C PHE A 37 -3.39 -26.12 12.22
N GLU A 38 -4.30 -26.97 11.72
CA GLU A 38 -5.70 -26.63 11.48
C GLU A 38 -6.59 -26.68 12.75
N SER A 39 -6.09 -27.28 13.83
CA SER A 39 -6.82 -27.39 15.10
C SER A 39 -6.85 -26.07 15.86
N GLU A 40 -7.75 -25.94 16.86
CA GLU A 40 -7.86 -24.74 17.71
C GLU A 40 -6.66 -24.56 18.65
N ASN A 41 -5.93 -25.62 18.93
CA ASN A 41 -4.75 -25.61 19.79
C ASN A 41 -3.64 -26.49 19.17
N TYR A 42 -2.45 -26.45 19.77
CA TYR A 42 -1.29 -27.21 19.29
C TYR A 42 -1.30 -28.71 19.66
N GLY A 43 -2.41 -29.22 20.20
CA GLY A 43 -2.52 -30.63 20.56
C GLY A 43 -1.48 -31.07 21.58
N LYS A 44 -0.65 -32.05 21.20
CA LYS A 44 0.43 -32.59 22.03
C LYS A 44 1.78 -31.82 21.94
N TRP A 45 1.84 -30.77 21.14
CA TRP A 45 3.04 -29.94 21.11
C TRP A 45 3.16 -29.11 22.37
N VAL A 46 4.39 -28.94 22.86
CA VAL A 46 4.70 -28.20 24.09
C VAL A 46 5.09 -26.79 23.73
N VAL A 47 4.37 -25.83 24.30
CA VAL A 47 4.62 -24.39 24.12
C VAL A 47 5.39 -23.86 25.32
N GLU A 48 6.47 -23.12 25.04
CA GLU A 48 7.24 -22.39 26.07
C GLU A 48 7.36 -20.92 25.65
N GLY A 49 7.32 -19.99 26.60
CA GLY A 49 7.37 -18.56 26.33
C GLY A 49 6.03 -17.97 25.87
N LYS A 50 6.06 -16.83 25.15
CA LYS A 50 4.85 -16.05 24.80
C LYS A 50 4.59 -15.96 23.30
N ALA A 51 5.58 -16.19 22.46
CA ALA A 51 5.51 -15.92 21.02
C ALA A 51 4.44 -16.74 20.27
N PHE A 52 4.19 -17.98 20.71
CA PHE A 52 3.28 -18.91 20.00
C PHE A 52 1.84 -18.93 20.52
N GLY A 53 1.57 -18.32 21.68
CA GLY A 53 0.23 -18.30 22.26
C GLY A 53 -0.31 -19.67 22.64
N ARG A 54 -1.65 -19.83 22.64
CA ARG A 54 -2.34 -21.05 23.04
C ARG A 54 -2.64 -22.04 21.92
N GLY A 55 -2.48 -21.59 20.66
CA GLY A 55 -2.79 -22.39 19.47
C GLY A 55 -2.41 -21.68 18.19
N PRO A 56 -2.57 -22.36 17.05
CA PRO A 56 -2.26 -21.83 15.73
C PRO A 56 -2.98 -20.51 15.43
N SER A 57 -2.30 -19.59 14.79
CA SER A 57 -2.89 -18.34 14.29
C SER A 57 -3.74 -18.60 13.05
N ARG A 58 -4.75 -17.77 12.85
CA ARG A 58 -5.66 -17.85 11.68
C ARG A 58 -5.24 -16.85 10.59
N GLY A 59 -3.95 -16.88 10.24
CA GLY A 59 -3.32 -15.96 9.28
C GLY A 59 -2.58 -14.81 9.96
N THR A 60 -2.73 -13.62 9.39
CA THR A 60 -2.05 -12.38 9.80
C THR A 60 -2.47 -11.93 11.20
N LEU A 61 -1.52 -11.60 12.05
CA LEU A 61 -1.73 -11.05 13.38
C LEU A 61 -1.80 -9.50 13.34
N PRO A 62 -2.39 -8.86 14.37
CA PRO A 62 -2.44 -7.40 14.44
C PRO A 62 -1.03 -6.77 14.40
N GLY A 63 -0.84 -5.78 13.52
CA GLY A 63 0.43 -5.08 13.32
C GLY A 63 1.43 -5.81 12.43
N GLN A 64 1.16 -7.03 12.01
CA GLN A 64 1.98 -7.81 11.08
C GLN A 64 1.62 -7.49 9.63
N MET A 65 2.60 -7.54 8.74
CA MET A 65 2.34 -7.57 7.30
C MET A 65 1.53 -8.82 6.94
N ARG A 66 0.83 -8.77 5.81
CA ARG A 66 -0.03 -9.88 5.39
C ARG A 66 0.76 -11.18 5.22
N VAL A 67 0.35 -12.22 5.97
CA VAL A 67 0.89 -13.57 5.87
C VAL A 67 0.14 -14.36 4.79
N ASP A 68 0.87 -14.89 3.82
CA ASP A 68 0.38 -15.67 2.70
C ASP A 68 1.18 -16.97 2.51
N GLY A 69 0.71 -17.88 1.64
CA GLY A 69 1.44 -19.09 1.26
C GLY A 69 1.30 -20.27 2.23
N PHE A 70 0.54 -20.15 3.32
CA PHE A 70 0.16 -21.27 4.17
C PHE A 70 -1.05 -22.03 3.59
N LEU A 71 -1.24 -23.27 3.98
CA LEU A 71 -2.36 -24.10 3.55
C LEU A 71 -3.48 -24.11 4.59
N GLY A 72 -4.72 -24.20 4.13
CA GLY A 72 -5.88 -24.22 5.04
C GLY A 72 -6.17 -22.89 5.72
N LYS A 73 -6.39 -22.90 7.05
CA LYS A 73 -6.79 -21.73 7.86
C LYS A 73 -5.83 -21.42 9.01
N GLY A 74 -4.99 -22.37 9.40
CA GLY A 74 -4.13 -22.30 10.56
C GLY A 74 -2.66 -22.35 10.20
N LEU A 75 -1.80 -21.72 10.99
CA LEU A 75 -0.35 -21.83 10.89
C LEU A 75 0.29 -21.52 12.25
N VAL A 76 1.53 -21.95 12.45
CA VAL A 76 2.37 -21.42 13.52
C VAL A 76 2.84 -20.02 13.11
N ASN A 77 2.59 -19.02 13.97
CA ASN A 77 2.99 -17.64 13.76
C ASN A 77 3.43 -17.06 15.09
N SER A 78 4.72 -16.79 15.24
CA SER A 78 5.29 -16.31 16.50
C SER A 78 5.25 -14.79 16.67
N PHE A 79 4.62 -14.04 15.77
CA PHE A 79 4.43 -12.58 15.86
C PHE A 79 3.42 -12.17 16.95
N LEU A 80 2.97 -13.08 17.80
CA LEU A 80 2.01 -12.77 18.87
C LEU A 80 2.62 -11.81 19.90
N GLY A 81 2.21 -10.54 19.85
CA GLY A 81 2.80 -9.47 20.66
C GLY A 81 3.96 -8.72 19.97
N GLY A 82 4.18 -8.95 18.69
CA GLY A 82 5.20 -8.28 17.86
C GLY A 82 6.53 -9.02 17.80
N ASP A 83 7.50 -8.43 17.11
CA ASP A 83 8.85 -8.97 16.87
C ASP A 83 9.72 -9.15 18.12
N ASP A 84 9.28 -8.70 19.29
CA ASP A 84 10.04 -8.82 20.53
C ASP A 84 9.59 -10.00 21.41
N SER A 85 8.54 -10.70 21.00
CA SER A 85 8.05 -11.89 21.70
C SER A 85 8.96 -13.08 21.47
N THR A 86 9.23 -13.87 22.52
CA THR A 86 10.10 -15.06 22.42
C THR A 86 9.42 -16.31 22.96
N GLY A 87 9.85 -17.47 22.45
CA GLY A 87 9.34 -18.76 22.88
C GLY A 87 9.87 -19.95 22.08
N SER A 88 9.34 -21.14 22.37
CA SER A 88 9.52 -22.35 21.59
C SER A 88 8.25 -23.19 21.49
N LEU A 89 8.15 -23.98 20.42
CA LEU A 89 7.08 -24.95 20.19
C LEU A 89 7.72 -26.28 19.81
N THR A 90 7.56 -27.33 20.65
CA THR A 90 8.22 -28.61 20.49
C THR A 90 7.21 -29.74 20.25
N SER A 91 7.41 -30.52 19.19
CA SER A 91 6.54 -31.64 18.83
C SER A 91 6.65 -32.81 19.80
N PRO A 92 5.64 -33.70 19.87
CA PRO A 92 5.84 -35.04 20.33
C PRO A 92 6.98 -35.73 19.55
N GLU A 93 7.52 -36.83 20.09
CA GLU A 93 8.44 -37.68 19.35
C GLU A 93 7.76 -38.27 18.12
N ILE A 94 8.40 -38.17 16.97
CA ILE A 94 8.02 -38.77 15.69
C ILE A 94 9.06 -39.82 15.30
N ARG A 95 8.66 -40.77 14.46
CA ARG A 95 9.60 -41.69 13.79
C ARG A 95 9.83 -41.24 12.36
N ILE A 96 11.08 -41.20 11.92
CA ILE A 96 11.45 -40.90 10.54
C ILE A 96 11.17 -42.10 9.66
N GLU A 97 10.14 -42.07 8.83
CA GLU A 97 9.68 -43.21 8.02
C GLU A 97 9.78 -42.97 6.52
N ARG A 98 10.03 -41.74 6.10
CA ARG A 98 10.15 -41.33 4.68
C ARG A 98 11.50 -40.65 4.43
N LYS A 99 11.86 -40.50 3.16
CA LYS A 99 13.15 -39.95 2.75
C LYS A 99 13.28 -38.44 2.99
N TRP A 100 12.12 -37.74 2.96
CA TRP A 100 12.06 -36.28 3.04
C TRP A 100 11.08 -35.82 4.09
N ILE A 101 11.39 -34.69 4.73
CA ILE A 101 10.43 -33.88 5.48
C ILE A 101 10.27 -32.56 4.72
N THR A 102 9.05 -32.22 4.31
CA THR A 102 8.68 -30.98 3.68
C THR A 102 7.90 -30.10 4.64
N PHE A 103 8.01 -28.79 4.51
CA PHE A 103 7.26 -27.83 5.31
C PHE A 103 7.18 -26.47 4.60
N LEU A 104 6.24 -25.64 5.02
CA LEU A 104 6.15 -24.24 4.62
C LEU A 104 6.77 -23.37 5.71
N ILE A 105 7.61 -22.40 5.34
CA ILE A 105 8.34 -21.56 6.30
C ILE A 105 8.47 -20.12 5.80
N GLY A 106 8.29 -19.14 6.69
CA GLY A 106 8.41 -17.70 6.44
C GLY A 106 8.95 -16.95 7.66
N GLY A 107 8.95 -15.62 7.62
CA GLY A 107 9.47 -14.77 8.70
C GLY A 107 10.95 -14.45 8.56
N GLY A 108 11.62 -14.14 9.67
CA GLY A 108 13.00 -13.67 9.70
C GLY A 108 14.05 -14.72 9.42
N MET A 109 15.18 -14.30 8.84
CA MET A 109 16.34 -15.14 8.56
C MET A 109 17.36 -15.04 9.71
N ASN A 110 17.27 -15.97 10.65
CA ASN A 110 18.24 -16.11 11.74
C ASN A 110 18.27 -17.57 12.23
N PRO A 111 19.07 -18.46 11.61
CA PRO A 111 19.05 -19.88 11.91
C PRO A 111 19.44 -20.25 13.37
N GLU A 112 20.07 -19.32 14.09
CA GLU A 112 20.43 -19.52 15.49
C GLU A 112 19.29 -19.18 16.45
N LYS A 113 18.43 -18.23 16.08
CA LYS A 113 17.38 -17.68 16.94
C LYS A 113 15.96 -17.85 16.42
N LEU A 114 15.77 -17.98 15.10
CA LEU A 114 14.50 -18.16 14.41
C LEU A 114 14.57 -19.39 13.52
N ALA A 115 14.14 -20.54 14.01
CA ALA A 115 14.33 -21.77 13.25
C ALA A 115 13.27 -22.83 13.53
N LEU A 116 12.95 -23.60 12.49
CA LEU A 116 12.47 -24.97 12.59
C LEU A 116 13.68 -25.88 12.64
N GLN A 117 13.75 -26.76 13.65
CA GLN A 117 14.85 -27.70 13.91
C GLN A 117 14.31 -29.12 13.90
N LEU A 118 15.06 -30.08 13.31
CA LEU A 118 14.88 -31.50 13.50
C LEU A 118 15.96 -31.99 14.45
N LEU A 119 15.54 -32.54 15.58
CA LEU A 119 16.44 -33.09 16.59
C LEU A 119 16.43 -34.63 16.53
N VAL A 120 17.60 -35.23 16.43
CA VAL A 120 17.81 -36.67 16.57
C VAL A 120 18.82 -36.87 17.71
N ASP A 121 18.53 -37.78 18.64
CA ASP A 121 19.34 -37.99 19.84
C ASP A 121 19.57 -36.67 20.60
N GLY A 122 18.55 -35.77 20.64
CA GLY A 122 18.58 -34.48 21.32
C GLY A 122 19.41 -33.39 20.63
N LYS A 123 20.04 -33.68 19.49
CA LYS A 123 20.88 -32.71 18.75
C LYS A 123 20.19 -32.25 17.46
N PRO A 124 20.24 -30.95 17.12
CA PRO A 124 19.70 -30.46 15.84
C PRO A 124 20.56 -30.99 14.69
N VAL A 125 19.94 -31.79 13.82
CA VAL A 125 20.57 -32.37 12.62
C VAL A 125 20.16 -31.69 11.34
N ARG A 126 19.04 -30.96 11.36
CA ARG A 126 18.55 -30.08 10.27
C ARG A 126 17.97 -28.80 10.87
N VAL A 127 18.18 -27.69 10.18
CA VAL A 127 17.71 -26.36 10.57
C VAL A 127 17.21 -25.64 9.34
N ALA A 128 16.04 -24.99 9.44
CA ALA A 128 15.50 -24.07 8.45
C ALA A 128 15.04 -22.78 9.13
N THR A 129 15.10 -21.67 8.42
CA THR A 129 14.74 -20.33 8.90
C THR A 129 13.99 -19.58 7.82
N GLY A 130 13.26 -18.50 8.15
CA GLY A 130 12.62 -17.65 7.17
C GLY A 130 13.61 -16.99 6.21
N ALA A 131 13.11 -16.15 5.31
CA ALA A 131 13.92 -15.59 4.22
C ALA A 131 14.33 -14.13 4.42
N ASN A 132 13.78 -13.43 5.43
CA ASN A 132 13.90 -11.98 5.55
C ASN A 132 15.04 -11.57 6.48
N ASP A 133 16.00 -10.82 5.94
CA ASP A 133 17.19 -10.32 6.67
C ASP A 133 17.30 -8.79 6.66
N ARG A 134 16.33 -8.10 6.04
CA ARG A 134 16.31 -6.64 5.85
C ARG A 134 14.88 -6.10 5.72
N PRO A 135 14.64 -4.78 5.92
CA PRO A 135 13.35 -4.15 5.67
C PRO A 135 12.83 -4.40 4.24
N GLY A 136 11.53 -4.56 4.09
CA GLY A 136 10.88 -4.75 2.78
C GLY A 136 10.70 -6.19 2.33
N GLY A 137 10.96 -7.18 3.17
CA GLY A 137 10.72 -8.60 2.91
C GLY A 137 9.25 -8.99 2.73
N SER A 138 8.94 -10.28 2.87
CA SER A 138 7.59 -10.84 2.68
C SER A 138 7.26 -11.85 3.77
N GLU A 139 6.02 -11.82 4.24
CA GLU A 139 5.46 -12.83 5.16
C GLU A 139 5.00 -14.12 4.45
N ALA A 140 5.18 -14.22 3.14
CA ALA A 140 4.76 -15.40 2.41
C ALA A 140 5.65 -16.60 2.77
N LEU A 141 4.99 -17.72 3.15
CA LEU A 141 5.70 -18.96 3.43
C LEU A 141 6.15 -19.61 2.12
N LEU A 142 7.37 -20.15 2.13
CA LEU A 142 7.97 -20.92 1.04
C LEU A 142 8.05 -22.38 1.42
N GLN A 143 7.86 -23.28 0.44
CA GLN A 143 8.12 -24.69 0.65
C GLN A 143 9.62 -24.93 0.75
N GLU A 144 10.04 -25.55 1.87
CA GLU A 144 11.39 -26.08 2.05
C GLU A 144 11.33 -27.59 2.35
N SER A 145 12.49 -28.24 2.33
CA SER A 145 12.57 -29.67 2.58
C SER A 145 13.94 -30.09 3.10
N TRP A 146 13.93 -31.17 3.87
CA TRP A 146 15.14 -31.86 4.34
C TRP A 146 15.20 -33.28 3.80
N ASN A 147 16.34 -33.67 3.25
CA ASN A 147 16.65 -35.08 3.08
C ASN A 147 16.99 -35.65 4.46
N VAL A 148 16.21 -36.63 4.90
CA VAL A 148 16.33 -37.29 6.20
C VAL A 148 16.53 -38.80 6.08
N ALA A 149 16.83 -39.30 4.88
CA ALA A 149 16.99 -40.71 4.59
C ALA A 149 18.05 -41.39 5.51
N GLU A 150 19.12 -40.67 5.88
CA GLU A 150 20.17 -41.16 6.79
C GLU A 150 19.68 -41.40 8.22
N PHE A 151 18.55 -40.81 8.61
CA PHE A 151 17.94 -40.98 9.92
C PHE A 151 16.74 -41.93 9.92
N SER A 152 16.52 -42.67 8.80
CA SER A 152 15.39 -43.58 8.66
C SER A 152 15.28 -44.54 9.84
N GLY A 153 14.07 -44.66 10.41
CA GLY A 153 13.75 -45.48 11.55
C GLY A 153 14.11 -44.88 12.90
N LYS A 154 14.84 -43.76 12.99
CA LYS A 154 15.17 -43.09 14.24
C LYS A 154 14.01 -42.27 14.81
N PRO A 155 13.89 -42.21 16.15
CA PRO A 155 13.05 -41.23 16.80
C PRO A 155 13.64 -39.84 16.62
N ALA A 156 12.75 -38.84 16.44
CA ALA A 156 13.14 -37.44 16.26
C ALA A 156 12.10 -36.51 16.87
N VAL A 157 12.48 -35.26 17.11
CA VAL A 157 11.61 -34.20 17.61
C VAL A 157 11.77 -32.99 16.70
N LEU A 158 10.66 -32.36 16.34
CA LEU A 158 10.66 -31.05 15.70
C LEU A 158 10.53 -29.94 16.74
N ARG A 159 11.34 -28.91 16.62
CA ARG A 159 11.29 -27.74 17.50
C ARG A 159 11.33 -26.48 16.70
N ILE A 160 10.35 -25.62 16.91
CA ILE A 160 10.29 -24.26 16.34
C ILE A 160 10.74 -23.32 17.45
N ILE A 161 11.78 -22.52 17.19
CA ILE A 161 12.31 -21.56 18.15
C ILE A 161 12.13 -20.14 17.63
N ASP A 162 11.80 -19.25 18.55
CA ASP A 162 11.80 -17.82 18.37
C ASP A 162 12.50 -17.18 19.58
N GLN A 163 13.73 -16.73 19.39
CA GLN A 163 14.60 -16.12 20.39
C GLN A 163 15.18 -14.79 19.87
N ALA A 164 14.62 -14.28 18.75
CA ALA A 164 15.05 -13.02 18.18
C ALA A 164 14.19 -11.86 18.71
N GLN A 165 14.67 -10.65 18.52
CA GLN A 165 13.98 -9.41 18.85
C GLN A 165 14.30 -8.35 17.79
N GLY A 166 13.41 -7.37 17.61
CA GLY A 166 13.53 -6.33 16.59
C GLY A 166 13.04 -6.79 15.22
N GLY A 167 13.19 -5.96 14.21
CA GLY A 167 12.61 -6.19 12.90
C GLY A 167 12.88 -7.59 12.32
N TRP A 168 11.81 -8.25 11.82
CA TRP A 168 11.81 -9.67 11.43
C TRP A 168 12.15 -10.64 12.58
N GLY A 169 11.85 -10.27 13.83
CA GLY A 169 12.06 -11.09 15.03
C GLY A 169 11.00 -12.18 15.24
N HIS A 170 10.47 -12.81 14.17
CA HIS A 170 9.44 -13.85 14.25
C HIS A 170 9.58 -14.89 13.14
N ILE A 171 8.91 -16.03 13.30
CA ILE A 171 8.90 -17.16 12.36
C ILE A 171 7.47 -17.67 12.11
N ASN A 172 7.19 -18.00 10.84
CA ASN A 172 5.96 -18.65 10.39
C ASN A 172 6.27 -20.05 9.89
N VAL A 173 5.51 -21.09 10.32
CA VAL A 173 5.67 -22.47 9.89
C VAL A 173 4.32 -23.13 9.68
N ASP A 174 4.22 -23.95 8.61
CA ASP A 174 3.00 -24.70 8.32
C ASP A 174 3.28 -26.01 7.57
N GLN A 175 2.30 -26.91 7.51
CA GLN A 175 2.22 -28.09 6.64
C GLN A 175 3.48 -28.96 6.68
N ILE A 176 3.78 -29.55 7.83
CA ILE A 176 4.94 -30.43 7.99
C ILE A 176 4.56 -31.86 7.62
N VAL A 177 5.21 -32.43 6.59
CA VAL A 177 4.87 -33.73 6.00
C VAL A 177 6.12 -34.57 5.76
N GLN A 178 6.08 -35.88 6.06
CA GLN A 178 7.09 -36.83 5.58
C GLN A 178 6.64 -37.44 4.24
N THR A 179 7.54 -37.46 3.25
CA THR A 179 7.27 -38.01 1.91
C THR A 179 8.46 -38.78 1.34
N ASP A 180 8.21 -39.76 0.47
CA ASP A 180 9.23 -40.43 -0.31
C ASP A 180 9.48 -39.74 -1.67
N SER A 181 8.53 -38.91 -2.14
CA SER A 181 8.67 -38.12 -3.34
C SER A 181 9.70 -37.02 -3.13
N LYS A 182 10.70 -36.91 -4.03
CA LYS A 182 11.70 -35.85 -3.94
C LYS A 182 10.98 -34.50 -4.11
N PRO A 183 11.00 -33.63 -3.09
CA PRO A 183 10.41 -32.30 -3.23
C PRO A 183 11.15 -31.51 -4.30
N LYS A 184 10.43 -30.61 -4.96
CA LYS A 184 11.05 -29.66 -5.89
C LYS A 184 12.01 -28.76 -5.11
N GLY A 185 13.29 -28.79 -5.49
CA GLY A 185 14.34 -28.03 -4.83
C GLY A 185 14.28 -26.53 -5.13
N LEU A 186 15.01 -25.77 -4.33
CA LEU A 186 15.32 -24.36 -4.62
C LEU A 186 16.71 -24.27 -5.25
N VAL A 187 16.79 -23.64 -6.43
CA VAL A 187 18.05 -23.25 -7.08
C VAL A 187 18.48 -21.90 -6.49
N LYS A 188 19.66 -21.86 -5.89
CA LYS A 188 20.26 -20.61 -5.38
C LYS A 188 21.01 -19.91 -6.50
N ASN A 189 20.93 -18.58 -6.55
CA ASN A 189 21.61 -17.73 -7.51
C ASN A 189 21.33 -18.13 -8.97
N ALA A 190 20.06 -18.46 -9.27
CA ALA A 190 19.64 -18.74 -10.62
C ALA A 190 19.82 -17.48 -11.49
N ALA A 191 20.44 -17.64 -12.66
CA ALA A 191 20.78 -16.48 -13.50
C ALA A 191 20.41 -16.69 -14.96
N ARG A 192 20.07 -15.59 -15.64
CA ARG A 192 19.91 -15.51 -17.09
C ARG A 192 20.61 -14.29 -17.64
N THR A 193 21.48 -14.52 -18.65
CA THR A 193 22.22 -13.46 -19.34
C THR A 193 21.66 -13.24 -20.74
N PHE A 194 21.60 -12.00 -21.17
CA PHE A 194 21.18 -11.57 -22.52
C PHE A 194 21.81 -10.21 -22.86
N VAL A 195 21.85 -9.88 -24.15
CA VAL A 195 22.24 -8.54 -24.61
C VAL A 195 21.01 -7.64 -24.61
N ALA A 196 21.14 -6.42 -24.11
CA ALA A 196 20.06 -5.43 -24.14
C ALA A 196 19.78 -4.98 -25.58
N THR A 197 18.68 -5.43 -26.17
CA THR A 197 18.27 -5.11 -27.55
C THR A 197 17.09 -4.16 -27.62
N ALA A 198 16.22 -4.16 -26.56
CA ALA A 198 15.03 -3.34 -26.45
C ALA A 198 15.10 -2.41 -25.24
N ARG A 199 14.11 -1.52 -25.13
CA ARG A 199 14.01 -0.53 -24.05
C ARG A 199 13.72 -1.16 -22.69
N TYR A 200 12.81 -2.15 -22.65
CA TYR A 200 12.34 -2.75 -21.42
C TYR A 200 12.68 -4.22 -21.32
N LEU A 201 13.04 -4.65 -20.10
CA LEU A 201 12.83 -6.03 -19.67
C LEU A 201 11.45 -6.12 -19.05
N GLN A 202 10.61 -7.01 -19.56
CA GLN A 202 9.29 -7.30 -19.01
C GLN A 202 9.46 -8.45 -18.01
N ILE A 203 9.36 -8.12 -16.72
CA ILE A 203 9.55 -9.07 -15.61
C ILE A 203 8.21 -9.72 -15.28
N PRO A 204 8.11 -11.06 -15.26
CA PRO A 204 6.85 -11.75 -14.97
C PRO A 204 6.49 -11.64 -13.48
N ILE A 205 5.32 -11.06 -13.16
CA ILE A 205 4.84 -10.83 -11.79
C ILE A 205 3.64 -11.73 -11.49
N LYS A 206 3.63 -12.26 -10.27
CA LYS A 206 2.49 -12.95 -9.67
C LYS A 206 2.09 -12.26 -8.38
N ASN A 207 0.88 -11.68 -8.35
CA ASN A 207 0.38 -10.94 -7.20
C ASN A 207 0.42 -11.79 -5.92
N GLY A 208 1.08 -11.28 -4.88
CA GLY A 208 1.24 -11.96 -3.61
C GLY A 208 2.22 -13.15 -3.63
N ALA A 209 2.95 -13.37 -4.72
CA ALA A 209 4.03 -14.35 -4.73
C ALA A 209 5.12 -13.96 -3.73
N PRO A 210 5.87 -14.95 -3.21
CA PRO A 210 7.02 -14.66 -2.36
C PRO A 210 8.01 -13.73 -3.09
N LYS A 211 8.39 -12.65 -2.42
CA LYS A 211 9.40 -11.73 -2.94
C LYS A 211 10.75 -12.42 -2.99
N ARG A 212 11.44 -12.29 -4.11
CA ARG A 212 12.79 -12.81 -4.32
C ARG A 212 13.73 -11.67 -4.64
N SER A 213 14.94 -11.71 -4.10
CA SER A 213 15.96 -10.72 -4.41
C SER A 213 16.46 -10.94 -5.83
N VAL A 214 16.12 -9.99 -6.70
CA VAL A 214 16.53 -9.98 -8.12
C VAL A 214 17.56 -8.88 -8.32
N THR A 215 18.75 -9.28 -8.74
CA THR A 215 19.86 -8.37 -9.02
C THR A 215 20.07 -8.26 -10.53
N LEU A 216 20.08 -7.04 -11.06
CA LEU A 216 20.53 -6.78 -12.42
C LEU A 216 22.01 -6.42 -12.41
N LEU A 217 22.80 -7.18 -13.16
CA LEU A 217 24.20 -6.88 -13.43
C LEU A 217 24.34 -6.40 -14.89
N VAL A 218 25.14 -5.36 -15.08
CA VAL A 218 25.54 -4.85 -16.41
C VAL A 218 27.04 -5.05 -16.58
N ASP A 219 27.43 -5.77 -17.62
CA ASP A 219 28.84 -6.16 -17.85
C ASP A 219 29.49 -6.76 -16.57
N GLY A 220 28.71 -7.55 -15.80
CA GLY A 220 29.14 -8.21 -14.56
C GLY A 220 29.12 -7.35 -13.30
N LYS A 221 28.73 -6.06 -13.38
CA LYS A 221 28.62 -5.17 -12.22
C LYS A 221 27.17 -5.01 -11.80
N GLU A 222 26.87 -5.14 -10.51
CA GLU A 222 25.55 -4.87 -9.96
C GLU A 222 25.15 -3.39 -10.16
N VAL A 223 23.96 -3.17 -10.71
CA VAL A 223 23.41 -1.82 -10.96
C VAL A 223 22.04 -1.60 -10.30
N VAL A 224 21.26 -2.66 -10.11
CA VAL A 224 19.93 -2.60 -9.52
C VAL A 224 19.66 -3.88 -8.75
N ARG A 225 19.04 -3.76 -7.57
CA ARG A 225 18.54 -4.89 -6.78
C ARG A 225 17.14 -4.56 -6.28
N ASN A 226 16.20 -5.47 -6.53
CA ASN A 226 14.81 -5.34 -6.12
C ASN A 226 14.29 -6.65 -5.55
N ASP A 227 13.33 -6.56 -4.63
CA ASP A 227 12.59 -7.69 -4.11
C ASP A 227 11.30 -7.86 -4.92
N ILE A 228 11.27 -8.82 -5.83
CA ILE A 228 10.26 -8.97 -6.88
C ILE A 228 9.32 -10.13 -6.58
N GLU A 229 8.02 -9.92 -6.73
CA GLU A 229 6.98 -10.96 -6.69
C GLU A 229 7.00 -11.77 -7.99
N LEU A 230 8.08 -12.55 -8.24
CA LEU A 230 8.28 -13.30 -9.48
C LEU A 230 7.24 -14.41 -9.64
N ALA A 231 6.68 -14.52 -10.84
CA ALA A 231 5.84 -15.63 -11.23
C ALA A 231 6.69 -16.87 -11.52
N ASP A 232 6.56 -17.93 -10.73
CA ASP A 232 7.22 -19.21 -11.01
C ASP A 232 6.66 -19.88 -12.27
N ASP A 233 5.36 -19.68 -12.53
CA ASP A 233 4.63 -20.28 -13.65
C ASP A 233 3.96 -19.17 -14.49
N LYS A 234 2.63 -19.13 -14.53
CA LYS A 234 1.86 -18.14 -15.29
C LYS A 234 1.83 -16.79 -14.56
N PRO A 235 2.36 -15.72 -15.16
CA PRO A 235 2.28 -14.38 -14.58
C PRO A 235 0.85 -13.82 -14.63
N ASP A 236 0.52 -12.94 -13.66
CA ASP A 236 -0.68 -12.13 -13.70
C ASP A 236 -0.47 -10.89 -14.58
N TRP A 237 0.73 -10.34 -14.59
CA TRP A 237 1.15 -9.20 -15.41
C TRP A 237 2.67 -9.12 -15.55
N TRP A 238 3.19 -8.15 -16.32
CA TRP A 238 4.63 -7.92 -16.51
C TRP A 238 5.01 -6.51 -16.04
N ALA A 239 6.03 -6.43 -15.20
CA ALA A 239 6.63 -5.17 -14.76
C ALA A 239 7.70 -4.71 -15.77
N PRO A 240 7.60 -3.48 -16.31
CA PRO A 240 8.58 -2.94 -17.23
C PRO A 240 9.80 -2.38 -16.49
N MET A 241 10.96 -2.99 -16.64
CA MET A 241 12.23 -2.44 -16.17
C MET A 241 12.92 -1.72 -17.35
N ASP A 242 13.07 -0.40 -17.28
CA ASP A 242 13.73 0.37 -18.34
C ASP A 242 15.25 0.13 -18.32
N VAL A 243 15.76 -0.50 -19.36
CA VAL A 243 17.19 -0.83 -19.56
C VAL A 243 17.81 -0.05 -20.72
N SER A 244 17.13 0.97 -21.22
CA SER A 244 17.57 1.76 -22.38
C SER A 244 18.95 2.38 -22.22
N ALA A 245 19.36 2.72 -20.99
CA ALA A 245 20.68 3.23 -20.67
C ALA A 245 21.81 2.23 -20.98
N TRP A 246 21.50 0.95 -21.06
CA TRP A 246 22.46 -0.14 -21.25
C TRP A 246 22.29 -0.88 -22.58
N LYS A 247 21.66 -0.24 -23.56
CA LYS A 247 21.46 -0.82 -24.90
C LYS A 247 22.78 -1.29 -25.50
N GLY A 248 22.82 -2.53 -25.98
CA GLY A 248 24.01 -3.20 -26.53
C GLY A 248 24.93 -3.85 -25.50
N LYS A 249 24.68 -3.64 -24.17
CA LYS A 249 25.49 -4.26 -23.12
C LYS A 249 24.96 -5.62 -22.70
N SER A 250 25.83 -6.41 -22.04
CA SER A 250 25.45 -7.70 -21.44
C SER A 250 24.72 -7.44 -20.13
N LEU A 251 23.49 -7.93 -20.03
CA LEU A 251 22.65 -7.88 -18.82
C LEU A 251 22.52 -9.29 -18.23
N THR A 252 22.71 -9.41 -16.92
CA THR A 252 22.43 -10.65 -16.20
C THR A 252 21.43 -10.38 -15.10
N LEU A 253 20.27 -11.04 -15.14
CA LEU A 253 19.36 -11.13 -14.01
C LEU A 253 19.77 -12.30 -13.14
N ASN A 254 20.05 -12.04 -11.86
CA ASN A 254 20.37 -13.04 -10.86
C ASN A 254 19.27 -13.05 -9.79
N VAL A 255 18.72 -14.22 -9.48
CA VAL A 255 17.67 -14.44 -8.49
C VAL A 255 18.27 -15.27 -7.35
N ASP A 256 18.15 -14.79 -6.13
CA ASP A 256 18.74 -15.41 -4.94
C ASP A 256 18.26 -16.85 -4.71
N LYS A 257 16.95 -17.07 -4.81
CA LYS A 257 16.28 -18.38 -4.67
C LYS A 257 15.15 -18.51 -5.68
N LEU A 258 15.13 -19.60 -6.44
CA LEU A 258 14.11 -19.87 -7.43
C LEU A 258 13.72 -21.36 -7.39
N ARG A 259 12.44 -21.69 -7.54
CA ARG A 259 12.03 -23.09 -7.65
C ARG A 259 12.77 -23.76 -8.82
N GLU A 260 13.18 -25.02 -8.68
CA GLU A 260 13.90 -25.81 -9.70
C GLU A 260 13.15 -25.89 -11.02
N ASP A 261 11.81 -25.87 -10.98
CA ASP A 261 10.92 -25.89 -12.15
C ASP A 261 10.36 -24.52 -12.53
N SER A 262 10.84 -23.45 -11.92
CA SER A 262 10.35 -22.08 -12.21
C SER A 262 10.68 -21.65 -13.63
N THR A 263 9.68 -21.08 -14.30
CA THR A 263 9.84 -20.47 -15.63
C THR A 263 10.12 -18.97 -15.56
N ALA A 264 10.26 -18.39 -14.36
CA ALA A 264 10.36 -16.95 -14.16
C ALA A 264 11.44 -16.30 -15.03
N LEU A 265 12.68 -16.80 -14.97
CA LEU A 265 13.79 -16.25 -15.75
C LEU A 265 13.61 -16.46 -17.26
N SER A 266 13.10 -17.65 -17.68
CA SER A 266 12.86 -17.93 -19.11
C SER A 266 11.72 -17.08 -19.68
N SER A 267 10.76 -16.65 -18.85
CA SER A 267 9.63 -15.81 -19.23
C SER A 267 9.95 -14.32 -19.33
N VAL A 268 11.14 -13.87 -18.92
CA VAL A 268 11.58 -12.47 -19.13
C VAL A 268 11.68 -12.18 -20.62
N ILE A 269 11.00 -11.12 -21.08
CA ILE A 269 10.92 -10.72 -22.48
C ILE A 269 11.52 -9.33 -22.64
N GLN A 270 12.25 -9.09 -23.73
CA GLN A 270 12.68 -7.75 -24.15
C GLN A 270 11.65 -7.15 -25.11
N ASN A 271 11.23 -5.91 -24.88
CA ASN A 271 10.29 -5.20 -25.75
C ASN A 271 10.54 -3.67 -25.68
N ASP A 272 10.33 -2.97 -26.80
CA ASP A 272 10.40 -1.50 -26.82
C ASP A 272 9.13 -0.85 -26.28
N THR A 273 8.02 -1.58 -26.17
CA THR A 273 6.76 -1.12 -25.59
C THR A 273 6.43 -1.88 -24.32
N ILE A 274 5.67 -1.25 -23.40
CA ILE A 274 5.22 -1.88 -22.17
C ILE A 274 4.11 -2.88 -22.47
N MET A 275 4.25 -4.11 -21.97
CA MET A 275 3.22 -5.14 -22.16
C MET A 275 1.96 -4.82 -21.35
N GLY A 276 0.78 -5.15 -21.91
CA GLY A 276 -0.50 -4.92 -21.26
C GLY A 276 -1.00 -3.46 -21.26
N VAL A 277 -0.22 -2.53 -21.82
CA VAL A 277 -0.52 -1.09 -21.82
C VAL A 277 -1.88 -0.74 -22.45
N GLY A 278 -2.37 -1.51 -23.40
CA GLY A 278 -3.68 -1.27 -24.05
C GLY A 278 -4.89 -1.46 -23.12
N GLY A 279 -4.74 -2.16 -21.99
CA GLY A 279 -5.76 -2.40 -20.97
C GLY A 279 -5.68 -1.46 -19.77
N VAL A 280 -4.60 -0.68 -19.66
CA VAL A 280 -4.34 0.22 -18.53
C VAL A 280 -5.44 1.25 -18.37
N TYR A 281 -5.84 1.51 -17.12
CA TYR A 281 -6.93 2.39 -16.68
C TYR A 281 -8.34 1.92 -17.08
N ARG A 282 -8.47 0.70 -17.65
CA ARG A 282 -9.76 0.07 -18.00
C ARG A 282 -10.07 -1.17 -17.16
N GLU A 283 -9.19 -1.55 -16.26
CA GLU A 283 -9.33 -2.73 -15.43
C GLU A 283 -10.62 -2.65 -14.57
N PRO A 284 -11.28 -3.77 -14.28
CA PRO A 284 -12.57 -3.78 -13.57
C PRO A 284 -12.56 -3.08 -12.20
N LEU A 285 -11.44 -3.19 -11.46
CA LEU A 285 -11.28 -2.55 -10.16
C LEU A 285 -10.45 -1.26 -10.20
N ARG A 286 -10.27 -0.65 -11.37
CA ARG A 286 -9.65 0.66 -11.49
C ARG A 286 -10.60 1.76 -11.01
N GLY A 287 -10.23 2.49 -9.95
CA GLY A 287 -10.92 3.72 -9.57
C GLY A 287 -10.99 4.66 -10.78
N GLN A 288 -12.16 5.23 -11.04
CA GLN A 288 -12.40 6.01 -12.25
C GLN A 288 -12.19 7.51 -12.04
N PHE A 289 -12.12 7.95 -10.78
CA PHE A 289 -11.75 9.31 -10.39
C PHE A 289 -10.84 9.35 -9.16
N HIS A 290 -10.40 8.18 -8.68
CA HIS A 290 -9.31 8.06 -7.73
C HIS A 290 -8.03 7.69 -8.48
N PHE A 291 -6.95 8.46 -8.26
CA PHE A 291 -5.66 8.14 -8.87
C PHE A 291 -5.14 6.79 -8.35
N SER A 292 -4.59 5.99 -9.24
CA SER A 292 -3.84 4.77 -8.93
C SER A 292 -2.75 4.56 -9.98
N PRO A 293 -1.60 3.92 -9.64
CA PRO A 293 -0.49 3.77 -10.56
C PRO A 293 -0.88 2.87 -11.73
N ARG A 294 -0.18 3.01 -12.82
CA ARG A 294 -0.35 2.18 -14.02
C ARG A 294 -0.21 0.70 -13.70
N PHE A 295 0.82 0.36 -12.96
CA PHE A 295 1.15 -0.98 -12.47
C PHE A 295 1.72 -0.90 -11.05
N GLY A 296 1.74 -2.04 -10.35
CA GLY A 296 2.40 -2.16 -9.06
C GLY A 296 1.60 -1.57 -7.90
N TRP A 297 2.29 -1.29 -6.80
CA TRP A 297 1.71 -0.77 -5.56
C TRP A 297 1.97 0.72 -5.40
N ASN A 298 1.00 1.47 -4.86
CA ASN A 298 1.26 2.80 -4.31
C ASN A 298 0.79 2.91 -2.85
N ASN A 299 1.45 3.78 -2.08
CA ASN A 299 0.98 4.22 -0.78
C ASN A 299 1.06 5.76 -0.68
N ASP A 300 1.87 6.34 0.18
CA ASP A 300 1.85 7.77 0.52
C ASP A 300 1.95 8.70 -0.69
N PRO A 301 1.11 9.73 -0.78
CA PRO A 301 1.38 10.86 -1.67
C PRO A 301 2.64 11.58 -1.18
N ASN A 302 3.51 11.97 -2.11
CA ASN A 302 4.79 12.61 -1.84
C ASN A 302 4.98 13.82 -2.73
N GLY A 303 5.86 14.72 -2.32
CA GLY A 303 6.35 15.80 -3.19
C GLY A 303 5.26 16.61 -3.89
N MET A 304 4.11 16.78 -3.25
CA MET A 304 2.95 17.45 -3.83
C MET A 304 3.22 18.94 -3.97
N VAL A 305 3.22 19.44 -5.20
CA VAL A 305 3.61 20.83 -5.51
C VAL A 305 2.95 21.32 -6.80
N PHE A 306 2.66 22.62 -6.86
CA PHE A 306 2.30 23.27 -8.13
C PHE A 306 3.54 23.89 -8.75
N PHE A 307 3.88 23.48 -9.97
CA PHE A 307 5.06 23.98 -10.67
C PHE A 307 4.81 24.04 -12.18
N ASN A 308 5.25 25.13 -12.84
CA ASN A 308 5.12 25.33 -14.27
C ASN A 308 3.68 25.16 -14.84
N GLY A 309 2.66 25.53 -14.05
CA GLY A 309 1.26 25.46 -14.48
C GLY A 309 0.60 24.10 -14.32
N GLU A 310 1.25 23.17 -13.62
CA GLU A 310 0.76 21.83 -13.35
C GLU A 310 0.87 21.46 -11.86
N TYR A 311 -0.06 20.65 -11.38
CA TYR A 311 0.04 19.95 -10.11
C TYR A 311 0.90 18.70 -10.30
N HIS A 312 1.93 18.53 -9.48
CA HIS A 312 2.79 17.36 -9.44
C HIS A 312 2.41 16.51 -8.23
N LEU A 313 2.12 15.26 -8.46
CA LEU A 313 1.90 14.23 -7.46
C LEU A 313 3.03 13.20 -7.62
N PHE A 314 3.93 13.16 -6.66
CA PHE A 314 4.78 11.99 -6.48
C PHE A 314 4.10 11.04 -5.49
N PHE A 315 4.50 9.79 -5.51
CA PHE A 315 3.92 8.79 -4.62
C PHE A 315 4.91 7.65 -4.34
N GLN A 316 4.81 7.06 -3.18
CA GLN A 316 5.52 5.82 -2.87
C GLN A 316 5.07 4.75 -3.85
N HIS A 317 6.03 4.10 -4.52
CA HIS A 317 5.75 3.17 -5.60
C HIS A 317 6.61 1.92 -5.50
N ASN A 318 5.98 0.73 -5.57
CA ASN A 318 6.66 -0.52 -5.88
C ASN A 318 6.31 -0.95 -7.30
N PRO A 319 7.20 -0.75 -8.29
CA PRO A 319 6.93 -1.11 -9.68
C PRO A 319 7.03 -2.62 -9.95
N TYR A 320 7.51 -3.44 -8.99
CA TYR A 320 7.84 -4.86 -9.20
C TYR A 320 7.04 -5.81 -8.32
N GLY A 321 5.92 -5.38 -7.79
CA GLY A 321 5.07 -6.19 -6.95
C GLY A 321 3.72 -5.54 -6.68
N TRP A 322 2.78 -6.36 -6.20
CA TRP A 322 1.43 -5.97 -5.84
C TRP A 322 1.33 -5.51 -4.37
N GLY A 323 2.36 -5.78 -3.57
CA GLY A 323 2.51 -5.40 -2.17
C GLY A 323 3.56 -4.31 -1.95
N TRP A 324 3.63 -3.79 -0.71
CA TRP A 324 4.62 -2.81 -0.28
C TRP A 324 6.05 -3.34 -0.44
N GLY A 325 6.98 -2.52 -0.88
CA GLY A 325 8.41 -2.83 -1.04
C GLY A 325 9.05 -1.97 -2.12
N ASN A 326 10.36 -2.10 -2.34
CA ASN A 326 11.13 -1.42 -3.38
C ASN A 326 10.80 0.06 -3.55
N MET A 327 10.64 0.79 -2.44
CA MET A 327 10.09 2.16 -2.49
C MET A 327 10.86 3.08 -3.43
N HIS A 328 10.22 3.39 -4.54
CA HIS A 328 10.52 4.44 -5.51
C HIS A 328 9.61 5.65 -5.27
N TRP A 329 9.87 6.76 -5.90
CA TRP A 329 8.88 7.82 -6.11
C TRP A 329 8.35 7.74 -7.55
N GLY A 330 7.13 7.24 -7.71
CA GLY A 330 6.34 7.43 -8.91
C GLY A 330 5.99 8.90 -9.08
N HIS A 331 5.65 9.31 -10.30
CA HIS A 331 5.35 10.70 -10.60
C HIS A 331 4.20 10.83 -11.59
N ALA A 332 3.21 11.64 -11.25
CA ALA A 332 2.12 12.04 -12.13
C ALA A 332 1.95 13.56 -12.12
N VAL A 333 1.39 14.10 -13.21
CA VAL A 333 1.08 15.52 -13.34
C VAL A 333 -0.35 15.72 -13.78
N SER A 334 -0.95 16.84 -13.36
CA SER A 334 -2.29 17.23 -13.75
C SER A 334 -2.45 18.75 -13.84
N LYS A 335 -3.29 19.23 -14.72
CA LYS A 335 -3.67 20.65 -14.77
C LYS A 335 -4.84 20.99 -13.85
N ASP A 336 -5.58 19.98 -13.39
CA ASP A 336 -6.83 20.12 -12.64
C ASP A 336 -6.97 19.15 -11.47
N MET A 337 -5.93 18.39 -11.14
CA MET A 337 -5.93 17.38 -10.05
C MET A 337 -6.91 16.21 -10.25
N VAL A 338 -7.60 16.15 -11.36
CA VAL A 338 -8.59 15.12 -11.72
C VAL A 338 -8.06 14.23 -12.83
N HIS A 339 -7.57 14.84 -13.90
CA HIS A 339 -7.02 14.15 -15.06
C HIS A 339 -5.48 14.07 -14.91
N TRP A 340 -4.99 12.89 -14.57
CA TRP A 340 -3.58 12.66 -14.30
C TRP A 340 -2.86 11.99 -15.47
N GLU A 341 -1.64 12.44 -15.76
CA GLU A 341 -0.68 11.81 -16.66
C GLU A 341 0.49 11.25 -15.84
N GLU A 342 0.67 9.92 -15.83
CA GLU A 342 1.76 9.27 -15.12
C GLU A 342 3.05 9.30 -15.96
N LEU A 343 4.12 9.80 -15.36
CA LEU A 343 5.42 10.03 -16.00
C LEU A 343 6.49 8.98 -15.62
N GLY A 344 6.09 7.92 -14.87
CA GLY A 344 6.98 6.90 -14.34
C GLY A 344 7.80 7.35 -13.14
N ASP A 345 8.68 6.47 -12.64
CA ASP A 345 9.46 6.71 -11.44
C ASP A 345 10.54 7.77 -11.67
N LYS A 346 10.74 8.65 -10.68
CA LYS A 346 11.73 9.75 -10.74
C LYS A 346 12.83 9.63 -9.70
N LEU A 347 12.52 9.06 -8.53
CA LEU A 347 13.53 8.70 -7.55
C LEU A 347 13.56 7.17 -7.40
N LEU A 348 14.73 6.61 -7.67
CA LEU A 348 14.98 5.19 -7.57
C LEU A 348 15.88 4.91 -6.36
N PRO A 349 15.73 3.75 -5.69
CA PRO A 349 16.65 3.29 -4.67
C PRO A 349 18.12 3.40 -5.13
N ASP A 350 19.00 3.74 -4.18
CA ASP A 350 20.45 3.83 -4.42
C ASP A 350 21.21 3.29 -3.19
N THR A 351 22.51 3.59 -3.10
CA THR A 351 23.37 3.15 -1.99
C THR A 351 22.95 3.70 -0.61
N MET A 352 22.12 4.74 -0.57
CA MET A 352 21.52 5.28 0.66
C MET A 352 20.20 4.57 1.04
N GLY A 353 19.72 3.64 0.24
CA GLY A 353 18.53 2.83 0.52
C GLY A 353 17.31 3.18 -0.33
N PRO A 354 16.13 2.64 0.04
CA PRO A 354 14.84 2.96 -0.58
C PRO A 354 14.44 4.42 -0.38
N MET A 355 13.61 4.92 -1.29
CA MET A 355 13.10 6.30 -1.28
C MET A 355 11.81 6.37 -0.47
N PHE A 356 11.90 6.65 0.84
CA PHE A 356 10.73 6.87 1.69
C PHE A 356 10.14 8.26 1.49
N SER A 357 9.04 8.53 2.21
CA SER A 357 8.21 9.70 2.00
C SER A 357 8.94 11.03 2.24
N GLY A 358 8.34 12.09 1.72
CA GLY A 358 8.85 13.43 1.81
C GLY A 358 8.02 14.43 0.99
N SER A 359 8.52 15.63 0.81
CA SER A 359 7.80 16.75 0.21
C SER A 359 8.55 17.43 -0.93
N ALA A 360 7.92 18.41 -1.57
CA ALA A 360 8.54 19.24 -2.58
C ALA A 360 8.24 20.73 -2.33
N VAL A 361 9.16 21.57 -2.76
CA VAL A 361 9.02 23.04 -2.77
C VAL A 361 9.65 23.62 -4.03
N VAL A 362 9.13 24.78 -4.46
CA VAL A 362 9.80 25.59 -5.49
C VAL A 362 10.69 26.62 -4.81
N ASP A 363 11.98 26.58 -5.07
CA ASP A 363 12.91 27.56 -4.53
C ASP A 363 12.96 28.81 -5.44
N TRP A 364 11.91 29.64 -5.32
CA TRP A 364 11.71 30.82 -6.15
C TRP A 364 12.89 31.81 -6.11
N ASN A 365 13.58 31.85 -4.98
CA ASN A 365 14.70 32.77 -4.76
C ASN A 365 16.06 32.12 -5.10
N ASN A 366 16.07 30.88 -5.57
CA ASN A 366 17.25 30.09 -5.86
C ASN A 366 18.26 30.08 -4.70
N THR A 367 17.78 29.96 -3.48
CA THR A 367 18.61 29.96 -2.27
C THR A 367 19.51 28.73 -2.22
N SER A 368 19.05 27.61 -2.81
CA SER A 368 19.81 26.38 -2.95
C SER A 368 20.92 26.45 -4.01
N GLY A 369 20.86 27.40 -4.93
CA GLY A 369 21.79 27.50 -6.05
C GLY A 369 21.60 26.41 -7.12
N PHE A 370 20.46 25.71 -7.14
CA PHE A 370 20.17 24.66 -8.15
C PHE A 370 19.43 25.19 -9.37
N GLY A 371 18.99 26.46 -9.36
CA GLY A 371 18.38 27.10 -10.50
C GLY A 371 19.34 27.26 -11.66
N LYS A 372 18.79 27.22 -12.86
CA LYS A 372 19.56 27.34 -14.10
C LYS A 372 18.85 28.25 -15.10
N ASP A 373 19.61 29.07 -15.80
CA ASP A 373 19.07 29.95 -16.87
C ASP A 373 17.90 30.83 -16.40
N GLY A 374 17.97 31.34 -15.15
CA GLY A 374 16.93 32.16 -14.54
C GLY A 374 15.68 31.38 -14.09
N LYS A 375 15.65 30.06 -14.22
CA LYS A 375 14.54 29.22 -13.78
C LYS A 375 14.74 28.77 -12.33
N PRO A 376 13.73 28.93 -11.47
CA PRO A 376 13.77 28.41 -10.11
C PRO A 376 13.77 26.88 -10.12
N PRO A 377 14.48 26.22 -9.18
CA PRO A 377 14.45 24.78 -9.07
C PRO A 377 13.22 24.31 -8.28
N LEU A 378 12.61 23.22 -8.74
CA LEU A 378 11.77 22.35 -7.95
C LEU A 378 12.68 21.42 -7.15
N VAL A 379 12.58 21.44 -5.82
CA VAL A 379 13.40 20.64 -4.92
C VAL A 379 12.54 19.62 -4.20
N LEU A 380 12.90 18.34 -4.37
CA LEU A 380 12.33 17.21 -3.64
C LEU A 380 13.17 16.97 -2.39
N VAL A 381 12.52 16.81 -1.24
CA VAL A 381 13.16 16.49 0.05
C VAL A 381 12.57 15.17 0.53
N TYR A 382 13.40 14.16 0.73
CA TYR A 382 12.93 12.79 0.98
C TYR A 382 13.81 12.06 2.00
N THR A 383 13.27 11.01 2.57
CA THR A 383 14.03 10.08 3.40
C THR A 383 14.65 8.99 2.54
N ALA A 384 15.97 8.84 2.62
CA ALA A 384 16.68 7.67 2.12
C ALA A 384 16.79 6.65 3.27
N ALA A 385 16.02 5.57 3.19
CA ALA A 385 15.77 4.65 4.30
C ALA A 385 16.76 3.48 4.31
N GLY A 386 18.03 3.78 4.25
CA GLY A 386 19.09 2.79 4.42
C GLY A 386 19.57 2.71 5.87
N ASN A 387 20.77 2.18 6.04
CA ASN A 387 21.48 2.18 7.32
C ASN A 387 22.82 2.91 7.11
N PRO A 388 22.91 4.19 7.54
CA PRO A 388 21.94 5.00 8.31
C PRO A 388 20.74 5.51 7.51
N THR A 389 19.60 5.78 8.19
CA THR A 389 18.43 6.47 7.65
C THR A 389 18.65 7.98 7.67
N VAL A 390 18.60 8.64 6.54
CA VAL A 390 19.02 10.05 6.37
C VAL A 390 18.00 10.84 5.55
N GLN A 391 18.09 12.21 5.60
CA GLN A 391 17.30 13.04 4.70
C GLN A 391 18.16 13.51 3.52
N ALA A 392 17.59 13.45 2.32
CA ALA A 392 18.27 13.75 1.07
C ALA A 392 17.41 14.64 0.18
N ILE A 393 18.03 15.24 -0.84
CA ILE A 393 17.36 16.10 -1.80
C ILE A 393 17.69 15.72 -3.24
N ALA A 394 16.69 15.99 -4.11
CA ALA A 394 16.87 15.99 -5.56
C ALA A 394 16.22 17.25 -6.13
N TYR A 395 16.64 17.69 -7.29
CA TYR A 395 16.17 18.94 -7.90
C TYR A 395 15.97 18.83 -9.40
N SER A 396 15.12 19.71 -9.92
CA SER A 396 14.79 19.84 -11.34
C SER A 396 14.46 21.29 -11.69
N THR A 397 14.77 21.74 -12.91
CA THR A 397 14.32 23.04 -13.43
C THR A 397 13.21 22.91 -14.49
N ASP A 398 12.83 21.67 -14.84
CA ASP A 398 11.81 21.38 -15.84
C ASP A 398 10.61 20.56 -15.26
N GLY A 399 10.72 20.08 -14.02
CA GLY A 399 9.72 19.22 -13.41
C GLY A 399 9.59 17.83 -14.05
N ARG A 400 10.56 17.43 -14.87
CA ARG A 400 10.55 16.15 -15.59
C ARG A 400 11.81 15.33 -15.33
N ASN A 401 12.96 15.98 -15.30
CA ASN A 401 14.26 15.38 -15.08
C ASN A 401 14.81 15.81 -13.73
N PHE A 402 15.07 14.83 -12.85
CA PHE A 402 15.54 15.08 -11.49
C PHE A 402 16.98 14.62 -11.29
N THR A 403 17.78 15.44 -10.62
CA THR A 403 19.15 15.13 -10.25
C THR A 403 19.26 15.03 -8.74
N LYS A 404 19.72 13.91 -8.22
CA LYS A 404 20.03 13.77 -6.79
C LYS A 404 21.24 14.63 -6.46
N TYR A 405 21.19 15.34 -5.32
CA TYR A 405 22.28 16.22 -4.91
C TYR A 405 23.53 15.41 -4.60
N ALA A 406 24.66 15.78 -5.23
CA ALA A 406 25.90 15.00 -5.13
C ALA A 406 26.52 14.95 -3.72
N LYS A 407 26.11 15.91 -2.84
CA LYS A 407 26.58 15.95 -1.45
C LYS A 407 25.51 15.50 -0.45
N ASN A 408 24.52 14.70 -0.90
CA ASN A 408 23.61 14.04 0.04
C ASN A 408 24.40 13.16 1.03
N PRO A 409 23.91 12.97 2.27
CA PRO A 409 22.68 13.49 2.82
C PRO A 409 22.79 14.95 3.29
N VAL A 410 21.66 15.70 3.26
CA VAL A 410 21.57 17.05 3.82
C VAL A 410 21.27 17.06 5.32
N LEU A 411 20.72 15.97 5.86
CA LEU A 411 20.54 15.75 7.30
C LEU A 411 20.87 14.30 7.63
N LYS A 412 21.81 14.13 8.56
CA LYS A 412 22.24 12.81 9.04
C LYS A 412 21.17 12.16 9.91
N GLN A 413 21.31 10.86 10.13
CA GLN A 413 20.45 10.12 11.03
C GLN A 413 20.44 10.72 12.45
N ILE A 414 19.23 10.90 12.98
CA ILE A 414 18.98 11.29 14.38
C ILE A 414 18.71 10.02 15.19
N THR A 415 17.75 9.22 14.71
CA THR A 415 17.43 7.86 15.20
C THR A 415 17.15 6.99 13.98
N GLY A 416 17.01 5.67 14.15
CA GLY A 416 16.55 4.78 13.08
C GLY A 416 15.12 5.08 12.60
N GLY A 417 14.33 5.81 13.42
CA GLY A 417 12.94 6.15 13.14
C GLY A 417 12.71 7.59 12.63
N ASN A 418 13.72 8.29 12.11
CA ASN A 418 13.53 9.63 11.54
C ASN A 418 13.13 9.55 10.05
N ARG A 419 11.98 10.13 9.68
CA ARG A 419 11.46 10.09 8.30
C ARG A 419 10.44 11.16 7.97
N ASP A 420 10.08 11.24 6.69
CA ASP A 420 8.96 11.98 6.11
C ASP A 420 9.07 13.50 6.29
N PRO A 421 10.11 14.14 5.72
CA PRO A 421 10.32 15.57 5.86
C PRO A 421 9.27 16.38 5.10
N LYS A 422 8.54 17.28 5.79
CA LYS A 422 7.76 18.35 5.17
C LYS A 422 8.56 19.63 5.22
N VAL A 423 8.79 20.26 4.07
CA VAL A 423 9.51 21.54 3.96
C VAL A 423 8.56 22.64 3.50
N ILE A 424 8.69 23.81 4.09
CA ILE A 424 7.96 25.02 3.72
C ILE A 424 8.90 26.23 3.73
N TRP A 425 8.57 27.27 2.97
CA TRP A 425 9.16 28.58 3.10
C TRP A 425 8.41 29.41 4.15
N HIS A 426 9.09 29.90 5.17
CA HIS A 426 8.51 30.79 6.18
C HIS A 426 8.83 32.25 5.82
N GLU A 427 7.84 32.89 5.20
CA GLU A 427 8.00 34.23 4.63
C GLU A 427 8.41 35.31 5.68
N PRO A 428 7.86 35.32 6.92
CA PRO A 428 8.24 36.34 7.91
C PRO A 428 9.71 36.28 8.31
N THR A 429 10.32 35.09 8.41
CA THR A 429 11.72 34.91 8.82
C THR A 429 12.67 34.71 7.63
N LYS A 430 12.14 34.65 6.39
CA LYS A 430 12.92 34.46 5.14
C LYS A 430 13.82 33.23 5.20
N GLN A 431 13.27 32.09 5.68
CA GLN A 431 14.04 30.84 5.77
C GLN A 431 13.15 29.62 5.49
N TRP A 432 13.80 28.53 5.15
CA TRP A 432 13.17 27.22 5.02
C TRP A 432 12.97 26.60 6.39
N VAL A 433 11.82 25.95 6.57
CA VAL A 433 11.49 25.17 7.75
C VAL A 433 11.23 23.71 7.32
N MET A 434 11.91 22.77 7.93
CA MET A 434 11.65 21.34 7.78
C MET A 434 10.99 20.82 9.05
N VAL A 435 9.87 20.14 8.88
CA VAL A 435 9.14 19.42 9.92
C VAL A 435 9.35 17.94 9.69
N LEU A 436 10.00 17.25 10.63
CA LEU A 436 10.45 15.86 10.48
C LEU A 436 9.91 14.98 11.60
N TYR A 437 9.29 13.87 11.28
CA TYR A 437 8.96 12.86 12.28
C TYR A 437 10.23 12.19 12.80
N VAL A 438 10.32 12.06 14.13
CA VAL A 438 11.42 11.36 14.82
C VAL A 438 10.86 10.46 15.92
N GLY A 439 10.91 9.16 15.68
CA GLY A 439 10.60 8.15 16.69
C GLY A 439 11.76 8.02 17.68
N LEU A 440 11.48 8.15 18.97
CA LEU A 440 12.43 7.98 20.05
C LEU A 440 12.21 6.65 20.77
N PRO A 441 13.21 6.12 21.51
CA PRO A 441 13.05 4.90 22.29
C PRO A 441 11.85 4.95 23.24
N GLY A 442 11.18 3.80 23.44
CA GLY A 442 9.99 3.70 24.29
C GLY A 442 8.71 4.21 23.63
N ASP A 443 8.57 4.00 22.33
CA ASP A 443 7.39 4.33 21.50
C ASP A 443 6.96 5.81 21.66
N ARG A 444 7.95 6.69 21.72
CA ARG A 444 7.74 8.13 21.84
C ARG A 444 7.79 8.78 20.47
N HIS A 445 6.67 9.30 20.02
CA HIS A 445 6.53 10.02 18.76
C HIS A 445 6.81 11.51 18.97
N THR A 446 7.67 12.09 18.14
CA THR A 446 8.03 13.51 18.18
C THR A 446 8.11 14.09 16.78
N VAL A 447 7.95 15.40 16.68
CA VAL A 447 8.12 16.15 15.43
C VAL A 447 9.19 17.21 15.66
N HIS A 448 10.29 17.12 14.92
CA HIS A 448 11.41 18.03 15.03
C HIS A 448 11.31 19.15 13.98
N PHE A 449 11.61 20.37 14.39
CA PHE A 449 11.64 21.54 13.52
C PHE A 449 13.08 21.98 13.27
N PHE A 450 13.43 22.07 12.00
CA PHE A 450 14.73 22.53 11.54
C PHE A 450 14.54 23.78 10.69
N ILE A 451 15.54 24.66 10.68
CA ILE A 451 15.61 25.82 9.79
C ILE A 451 16.84 25.74 8.88
N SER A 452 16.71 26.31 7.69
CA SER A 452 17.80 26.37 6.71
C SER A 452 17.70 27.65 5.88
N PRO A 453 18.84 28.31 5.55
CA PRO A 453 18.86 29.40 4.58
C PRO A 453 18.84 28.92 3.13
N ASN A 454 19.10 27.62 2.84
CA ASN A 454 19.47 27.17 1.49
C ASN A 454 19.07 25.71 1.16
N LEU A 455 18.18 25.07 1.94
CA LEU A 455 17.73 23.68 1.77
C LEU A 455 18.83 22.60 1.94
N ARG A 456 20.05 22.98 2.20
CA ARG A 456 21.21 22.06 2.31
C ARG A 456 21.77 21.98 3.72
N ASP A 457 21.77 23.10 4.42
CA ASP A 457 22.36 23.22 5.76
C ASP A 457 21.22 23.42 6.77
N TRP A 458 20.96 22.42 7.60
CA TRP A 458 19.82 22.37 8.52
C TRP A 458 20.26 22.49 9.98
N LYS A 459 19.55 23.30 10.75
CA LYS A 459 19.75 23.51 12.20
C LYS A 459 18.47 23.14 12.94
N LEU A 460 18.54 22.22 13.91
CA LEU A 460 17.44 21.91 14.84
C LEU A 460 17.17 23.14 15.71
N VAL A 461 15.92 23.56 15.78
CA VAL A 461 15.49 24.72 16.59
C VAL A 461 14.47 24.37 17.66
N SER A 462 13.58 23.40 17.40
CA SER A 462 12.60 22.96 18.40
C SER A 462 12.08 21.56 18.16
N THR A 463 11.37 21.02 19.14
CA THR A 463 10.70 19.71 19.06
C THR A 463 9.30 19.83 19.62
N ALA A 464 8.30 19.36 18.89
CA ALA A 464 6.94 19.20 19.36
C ALA A 464 6.72 17.76 19.85
N THR A 465 6.05 17.63 20.99
CA THR A 465 5.72 16.36 21.63
C THR A 465 4.28 16.38 22.13
N GLY A 466 3.67 15.21 22.30
CA GLY A 466 2.37 15.07 22.95
C GLY A 466 2.43 15.37 24.46
N VAL A 467 1.27 15.36 25.09
CA VAL A 467 1.18 15.36 26.55
C VAL A 467 1.67 14.02 27.09
N ALA A 468 2.37 14.06 28.21
CA ALA A 468 2.89 12.85 28.85
C ALA A 468 1.80 11.77 29.01
N GLY A 469 2.08 10.56 28.57
CA GLY A 469 1.16 9.42 28.61
C GLY A 469 0.13 9.35 27.47
N THR A 470 0.18 10.27 26.48
CA THR A 470 -0.65 10.17 25.27
C THR A 470 0.22 10.04 24.01
N PRO A 471 -0.14 9.18 23.05
CA PRO A 471 0.52 9.17 21.75
C PRO A 471 0.46 10.54 21.09
N TYR A 472 1.55 10.96 20.45
CA TYR A 472 1.57 12.16 19.60
C TYR A 472 1.44 11.77 18.12
N LEU A 473 1.46 12.77 17.26
CA LEU A 473 1.36 12.58 15.81
C LEU A 473 2.43 11.61 15.30
N TYR A 474 2.00 10.58 14.59
CA TYR A 474 2.83 9.52 14.07
C TYR A 474 3.10 9.75 12.59
N GLU A 475 4.34 9.67 12.14
CA GLU A 475 4.89 9.79 10.78
C GLU A 475 4.17 10.76 9.82
N CYS A 476 4.71 10.97 8.63
CA CYS A 476 4.17 11.80 7.54
C CYS A 476 3.64 13.17 8.03
N PRO A 477 4.44 13.98 8.75
CA PRO A 477 3.96 15.28 9.21
C PRO A 477 3.65 16.18 8.00
N ASP A 478 2.52 16.90 8.08
CA ASP A 478 2.23 18.02 7.20
C ASP A 478 2.06 19.30 8.03
N PHE A 479 2.51 20.44 7.50
CA PHE A 479 2.55 21.68 8.26
C PHE A 479 2.21 22.89 7.39
N PHE A 480 1.15 23.62 7.76
CA PHE A 480 0.65 24.74 6.98
C PHE A 480 -0.18 25.73 7.82
N GLU A 481 -0.35 26.94 7.29
CA GLU A 481 -1.18 27.99 7.88
C GLU A 481 -2.54 28.09 7.16
N LEU A 482 -3.61 28.32 7.92
CA LEU A 482 -4.96 28.56 7.41
C LEU A 482 -5.65 29.72 8.17
N PRO A 483 -6.44 30.56 7.46
CA PRO A 483 -7.33 31.53 8.09
C PRO A 483 -8.52 30.81 8.76
N VAL A 484 -8.93 31.28 9.92
CA VAL A 484 -10.17 30.84 10.59
C VAL A 484 -11.35 31.58 9.97
N ASP A 485 -12.38 30.85 9.50
CA ASP A 485 -13.57 31.40 8.83
C ASP A 485 -13.23 32.29 7.62
N GLY A 486 -12.05 32.10 7.01
CA GLY A 486 -11.57 32.91 5.89
C GLY A 486 -10.99 34.27 6.28
N ASP A 487 -10.96 34.61 7.56
CA ASP A 487 -10.40 35.85 8.08
C ASP A 487 -8.86 35.84 8.05
N LEU A 488 -8.27 36.55 7.10
CA LEU A 488 -6.81 36.61 6.90
C LEU A 488 -6.07 37.25 8.10
N ALA A 489 -6.77 37.95 8.97
CA ALA A 489 -6.19 38.50 10.22
C ALA A 489 -6.15 37.45 11.34
N LYS A 490 -6.90 36.36 11.22
CA LYS A 490 -7.02 35.30 12.23
C LYS A 490 -6.52 33.96 11.66
N LYS A 491 -5.23 33.82 11.54
CA LYS A 491 -4.63 32.61 11.02
C LYS A 491 -4.13 31.69 12.12
N LYS A 492 -4.13 30.39 11.85
CA LYS A 492 -3.57 29.35 12.70
C LYS A 492 -2.71 28.39 11.89
N TRP A 493 -1.67 27.91 12.53
CA TRP A 493 -0.86 26.83 12.01
C TRP A 493 -1.48 25.48 12.38
N VAL A 494 -1.42 24.55 11.44
CA VAL A 494 -1.88 23.18 11.59
C VAL A 494 -0.69 22.26 11.41
N LEU A 495 -0.44 21.40 12.40
CA LEU A 495 0.51 20.29 12.33
C LEU A 495 -0.28 18.99 12.32
N LEU A 496 -0.07 18.16 11.31
CA LEU A 496 -0.86 16.99 11.00
C LEU A 496 0.04 15.75 10.94
N GLY A 497 -0.45 14.58 11.31
CA GLY A 497 0.24 13.28 11.22
C GLY A 497 -0.43 12.33 10.23
N ALA A 498 0.16 11.16 10.02
CA ALA A 498 -0.25 10.20 8.99
C ALA A 498 -1.70 9.71 9.10
N ASN A 499 -2.23 9.53 10.30
CA ASN A 499 -3.64 9.17 10.52
C ASN A 499 -4.60 10.36 10.42
N SER A 500 -4.12 11.51 9.92
CA SER A 500 -4.80 12.81 9.85
C SER A 500 -5.16 13.45 11.20
N ALA A 501 -4.75 12.89 12.34
CA ALA A 501 -4.82 13.61 13.59
C ALA A 501 -3.98 14.89 13.51
N TYR A 502 -4.45 15.98 14.10
CA TYR A 502 -3.79 17.28 13.95
C TYR A 502 -3.79 18.12 15.23
N SER A 503 -2.86 19.06 15.27
CA SER A 503 -2.75 20.08 16.29
C SER A 503 -2.93 21.46 15.66
N ILE A 504 -3.55 22.39 16.38
CA ILE A 504 -3.71 23.79 15.95
C ILE A 504 -2.97 24.68 16.93
N GLY A 505 -2.27 25.71 16.41
CA GLY A 505 -1.53 26.64 17.26
C GLY A 505 -0.95 27.83 16.50
N THR A 506 0.11 28.39 17.04
CA THR A 506 0.91 29.47 16.44
C THR A 506 2.33 28.97 16.14
N PHE A 507 2.99 29.62 15.20
CA PHE A 507 4.38 29.33 14.84
C PHE A 507 5.14 30.64 14.60
N ASP A 508 6.32 30.79 15.21
CA ASP A 508 7.13 32.00 15.15
C ASP A 508 8.30 31.94 14.15
N GLY A 509 8.42 30.82 13.43
CA GLY A 509 9.51 30.52 12.51
C GLY A 509 10.50 29.48 13.06
N GLU A 510 10.48 29.21 14.36
CA GLU A 510 11.33 28.23 15.03
C GLU A 510 10.54 27.25 15.90
N ARG A 511 9.47 27.72 16.56
CA ARG A 511 8.70 26.93 17.51
C ARG A 511 7.21 26.92 17.18
N PHE A 512 6.64 25.72 17.11
CA PHE A 512 5.21 25.52 17.09
C PHE A 512 4.67 25.47 18.53
N SER A 513 3.73 26.34 18.85
CA SER A 513 3.06 26.43 20.14
C SER A 513 1.61 25.99 19.99
N PRO A 514 1.28 24.74 20.34
CA PRO A 514 -0.07 24.20 20.15
C PRO A 514 -1.06 24.78 21.15
N GLU A 515 -2.25 25.15 20.67
CA GLU A 515 -3.43 25.54 21.47
C GLU A 515 -4.38 24.35 21.67
N LYS A 516 -4.45 23.48 20.69
CA LYS A 516 -5.20 22.22 20.70
C LYS A 516 -4.35 21.13 20.07
N ILE A 517 -4.35 19.94 20.65
CA ILE A 517 -3.56 18.78 20.19
C ILE A 517 -4.44 17.56 19.94
N ASN A 518 -3.95 16.65 19.08
CA ASN A 518 -4.59 15.37 18.78
C ASN A 518 -6.07 15.49 18.40
N LEU A 519 -6.43 16.56 17.68
CA LEU A 519 -7.76 16.67 17.10
C LEU A 519 -7.91 15.63 15.99
N PRO A 520 -9.03 14.92 15.94
CA PRO A 520 -9.23 13.92 14.90
C PRO A 520 -9.50 14.61 13.55
N GLY A 521 -8.84 14.12 12.49
CA GLY A 521 -9.06 14.56 11.12
C GLY A 521 -10.22 13.82 10.46
N HIS A 522 -9.93 12.92 9.49
CA HIS A 522 -10.97 12.06 8.91
C HIS A 522 -11.65 11.19 9.97
N ARG A 523 -12.85 10.70 9.64
CA ARG A 523 -13.68 9.89 10.54
C ARG A 523 -13.98 8.50 9.96
N GLY A 524 -13.28 8.11 8.89
CA GLY A 524 -13.49 6.85 8.19
C GLY A 524 -12.35 5.86 8.40
N GLN A 525 -12.16 5.02 7.41
CA GLN A 525 -11.16 3.97 7.37
C GLN A 525 -10.41 4.01 6.03
N GLY A 526 -9.22 3.44 6.01
CA GLY A 526 -8.45 3.33 4.78
C GLY A 526 -7.93 4.67 4.22
N PHE A 527 -7.71 5.65 5.09
CA PHE A 527 -7.09 6.93 4.76
C PHE A 527 -5.82 7.08 5.58
N TYR A 528 -4.69 7.36 4.93
CA TYR A 528 -3.41 7.47 5.62
C TYR A 528 -2.46 8.44 4.90
N ALA A 529 -1.40 8.90 5.59
CA ALA A 529 -0.30 9.71 5.09
C ALA A 529 -0.71 10.92 4.22
N PRO A 530 -1.73 11.73 4.62
CA PRO A 530 -2.18 12.84 3.79
C PRO A 530 -1.11 13.92 3.71
N GLN A 531 -1.00 14.52 2.52
CA GLN A 531 -0.10 15.64 2.27
C GLN A 531 -0.84 16.76 1.53
N THR A 532 -0.44 18.02 1.77
CA THR A 532 -0.98 19.18 1.04
C THR A 532 -0.01 19.67 -0.03
N PHE A 533 -0.55 20.20 -1.14
CA PHE A 533 0.24 20.81 -2.20
C PHE A 533 0.99 22.06 -1.69
N SER A 534 2.27 22.12 -2.01
CA SER A 534 3.10 23.33 -1.87
C SER A 534 2.93 24.22 -3.09
N ASP A 535 3.24 25.51 -2.94
CA ASP A 535 3.34 26.49 -4.03
C ASP A 535 2.07 26.65 -4.90
N VAL A 536 0.88 26.32 -4.36
CA VAL A 536 -0.39 26.63 -5.03
C VAL A 536 -0.46 28.16 -5.21
N PRO A 537 -0.77 28.67 -6.43
CA PRO A 537 -0.77 30.10 -6.70
C PRO A 537 -1.66 30.91 -5.75
N ALA A 538 -1.18 32.06 -5.26
CA ALA A 538 -1.91 32.89 -4.32
C ALA A 538 -3.30 33.31 -4.80
N LYS A 539 -3.49 33.43 -6.13
CA LYS A 539 -4.81 33.71 -6.74
C LYS A 539 -5.82 32.58 -6.53
N ASP A 540 -5.37 31.34 -6.38
CA ASP A 540 -6.22 30.20 -6.00
C ASP A 540 -6.44 30.18 -4.48
N GLY A 541 -5.36 30.31 -3.68
CA GLY A 541 -5.40 30.46 -2.24
C GLY A 541 -5.87 29.25 -1.44
N ARG A 542 -6.25 28.15 -2.12
CA ARG A 542 -6.73 26.93 -1.46
C ARG A 542 -5.59 26.12 -0.83
N ARG A 543 -5.88 25.46 0.27
CA ARG A 543 -5.07 24.37 0.82
C ARG A 543 -5.68 23.04 0.37
N ILE A 544 -4.98 22.34 -0.51
CA ILE A 544 -5.50 21.13 -1.15
C ILE A 544 -4.69 19.92 -0.69
N GLN A 545 -5.40 18.89 -0.23
CA GLN A 545 -4.84 17.66 0.33
C GLN A 545 -5.23 16.44 -0.52
N ILE A 546 -4.33 15.46 -0.59
CA ILE A 546 -4.61 14.09 -1.03
C ILE A 546 -4.04 13.15 0.02
N GLY A 547 -4.68 12.01 0.27
CA GLY A 547 -4.18 10.95 1.14
C GLY A 547 -4.08 9.61 0.41
N TRP A 548 -3.31 8.68 0.96
CA TRP A 548 -3.33 7.29 0.53
C TRP A 548 -4.69 6.68 0.89
N PHE A 549 -5.38 6.15 -0.13
CA PHE A 549 -6.66 5.45 0.01
C PHE A 549 -6.41 3.95 -0.13
N GLN A 550 -6.52 3.22 0.96
CA GLN A 550 -6.13 1.82 1.11
C GLN A 550 -7.15 0.87 0.48
N THR A 551 -7.22 0.87 -0.85
CA THR A 551 -8.12 0.02 -1.64
C THR A 551 -7.39 -1.23 -2.11
N GLU A 552 -7.90 -2.42 -1.82
CA GLU A 552 -7.29 -3.69 -2.21
C GLU A 552 -7.90 -4.18 -3.53
N THR A 553 -7.11 -4.19 -4.61
CA THR A 553 -7.58 -4.50 -5.98
C THR A 553 -7.12 -5.87 -6.46
N ARG A 554 -7.59 -6.93 -5.78
CA ARG A 554 -7.18 -8.33 -6.06
C ARG A 554 -7.36 -8.71 -7.53
N GLY A 555 -6.34 -9.34 -8.10
CA GLY A 555 -6.32 -9.77 -9.50
C GLY A 555 -6.01 -8.68 -10.52
N MET A 556 -5.77 -7.43 -10.08
CA MET A 556 -5.39 -6.33 -10.94
C MET A 556 -3.85 -6.19 -11.02
N PRO A 557 -3.31 -5.58 -12.09
CA PRO A 557 -1.86 -5.34 -12.22
C PRO A 557 -1.37 -4.16 -11.36
N PHE A 558 -2.22 -3.58 -10.56
CA PHE A 558 -1.94 -2.48 -9.64
C PHE A 558 -2.66 -2.70 -8.31
N ASN A 559 -2.22 -2.02 -7.27
CA ASN A 559 -2.87 -2.06 -5.96
C ASN A 559 -2.81 -0.70 -5.27
N GLN A 560 -3.88 -0.38 -4.52
CA GLN A 560 -4.08 0.87 -3.80
C GLN A 560 -4.42 2.06 -4.72
N SER A 561 -4.84 3.17 -4.10
CA SER A 561 -5.18 4.41 -4.79
C SER A 561 -4.92 5.63 -3.91
N MET A 562 -5.13 6.82 -4.43
CA MET A 562 -5.24 8.08 -3.71
C MET A 562 -6.70 8.46 -3.49
N THR A 563 -7.00 9.21 -2.42
CA THR A 563 -8.31 9.86 -2.24
C THR A 563 -8.58 10.88 -3.36
N ILE A 564 -9.83 11.31 -3.51
CA ILE A 564 -10.09 12.52 -4.27
C ILE A 564 -9.38 13.72 -3.63
N PRO A 565 -9.00 14.76 -4.41
CA PRO A 565 -8.41 15.97 -3.84
C PRO A 565 -9.42 16.74 -2.98
N LEU A 566 -8.97 17.19 -1.81
CA LEU A 566 -9.79 17.83 -0.78
C LEU A 566 -9.31 19.26 -0.50
N GLU A 567 -10.20 20.22 -0.55
CA GLU A 567 -9.94 21.56 -0.02
C GLU A 567 -10.12 21.56 1.50
N LEU A 568 -9.10 22.04 2.21
CA LEU A 568 -9.10 22.19 3.67
C LEU A 568 -9.38 23.64 4.08
N LYS A 569 -10.24 23.82 5.09
CA LYS A 569 -10.48 25.12 5.75
C LYS A 569 -10.50 24.95 7.25
N LEU A 570 -10.25 26.04 8.00
CA LEU A 570 -10.51 26.13 9.42
C LEU A 570 -11.80 26.90 9.63
N VAL A 571 -12.75 26.30 10.35
CA VAL A 571 -14.01 26.95 10.72
C VAL A 571 -14.18 26.99 12.24
N SER A 572 -14.78 28.05 12.73
CA SER A 572 -15.12 28.19 14.13
C SER A 572 -16.21 27.19 14.53
N THR A 573 -16.02 26.56 15.69
CA THR A 573 -17.03 25.73 16.35
C THR A 573 -17.10 26.11 17.83
N PRO A 574 -18.12 25.67 18.59
CA PRO A 574 -18.18 25.90 20.01
C PRO A 574 -16.93 25.46 20.80
N ASP A 575 -16.25 24.40 20.29
CA ASP A 575 -15.05 23.83 20.91
C ASP A 575 -13.74 24.44 20.37
N GLY A 576 -13.81 25.51 19.59
CA GLY A 576 -12.72 26.17 18.90
C GLY A 576 -12.59 25.76 17.42
N PRO A 577 -11.56 26.24 16.70
CA PRO A 577 -11.39 25.97 15.27
C PRO A 577 -11.26 24.47 14.95
N ARG A 578 -11.85 24.04 13.82
CA ARG A 578 -11.76 22.66 13.30
C ARG A 578 -11.49 22.68 11.80
N LEU A 579 -10.75 21.67 11.33
CA LEU A 579 -10.60 21.42 9.89
C LEU A 579 -11.91 20.94 9.29
N THR A 580 -12.20 21.44 8.10
CA THR A 580 -13.24 20.90 7.22
C THR A 580 -12.61 20.36 5.95
N TYR A 581 -13.28 19.36 5.37
CA TYR A 581 -12.87 18.65 4.17
C TYR A 581 -13.95 18.80 3.12
N THR A 582 -13.60 19.38 1.97
CA THR A 582 -14.54 19.57 0.85
C THR A 582 -13.90 19.05 -0.44
N PRO A 583 -14.60 18.24 -1.24
CA PRO A 583 -14.10 17.84 -2.56
C PRO A 583 -13.79 19.07 -3.41
N VAL A 584 -12.68 19.04 -4.15
CA VAL A 584 -12.33 20.16 -5.04
C VAL A 584 -13.36 20.33 -6.13
N LYS A 585 -13.62 21.57 -6.54
CA LYS A 585 -14.62 21.90 -7.58
C LYS A 585 -14.30 21.30 -8.96
N GLU A 586 -13.05 20.99 -9.23
CA GLU A 586 -12.57 20.42 -10.48
C GLU A 586 -13.21 19.05 -10.78
N LEU A 587 -13.64 18.30 -9.76
CA LEU A 587 -14.43 17.07 -9.91
C LEU A 587 -15.77 17.31 -10.63
N GLU A 588 -16.28 18.56 -10.65
CA GLU A 588 -17.50 18.89 -11.36
C GLU A 588 -17.38 18.70 -12.89
N ALA A 589 -16.15 18.71 -13.42
CA ALA A 589 -15.89 18.41 -14.83
C ALA A 589 -16.27 16.97 -15.23
N LEU A 590 -16.36 16.06 -14.25
CA LEU A 590 -16.78 14.67 -14.47
C LEU A 590 -18.31 14.49 -14.47
N ARG A 591 -19.08 15.52 -14.09
CA ARG A 591 -20.54 15.40 -13.96
C ARG A 591 -21.19 15.20 -15.32
N GLY A 592 -21.93 14.09 -15.42
CA GLY A 592 -22.77 13.73 -16.56
C GLY A 592 -24.25 13.96 -16.25
N LYS A 593 -25.07 12.95 -16.49
CA LYS A 593 -26.53 13.02 -16.32
C LYS A 593 -26.90 13.32 -14.87
N SER A 594 -27.81 14.28 -14.70
CA SER A 594 -28.36 14.69 -13.40
C SER A 594 -29.76 14.12 -13.21
N HIS A 595 -30.00 13.58 -12.02
CA HIS A 595 -31.29 13.12 -11.52
C HIS A 595 -31.64 13.96 -10.29
N ARG A 596 -32.23 15.12 -10.53
CA ARG A 596 -32.65 16.05 -9.48
C ARG A 596 -34.10 15.82 -9.10
N ILE A 597 -34.31 15.62 -7.80
CA ILE A 597 -35.65 15.47 -7.21
C ILE A 597 -36.12 16.83 -6.70
N ALA A 598 -37.35 17.20 -6.98
CA ALA A 598 -37.99 18.40 -6.41
C ALA A 598 -38.02 18.24 -4.86
N PRO A 599 -38.03 19.35 -4.10
CA PRO A 599 -38.19 19.27 -2.66
C PRO A 599 -39.33 18.33 -2.26
N VAL A 600 -39.06 17.38 -1.39
CA VAL A 600 -40.00 16.30 -1.02
C VAL A 600 -39.88 15.97 0.44
N SER A 601 -41.01 15.67 1.08
CA SER A 601 -41.08 15.04 2.40
C SER A 601 -41.22 13.54 2.21
N LEU A 602 -40.46 12.75 2.97
CA LEU A 602 -40.42 11.31 2.89
C LEU A 602 -40.74 10.72 4.26
N ALA A 603 -41.85 10.00 4.35
CA ALA A 603 -42.27 9.27 5.54
C ALA A 603 -41.82 7.79 5.49
N PRO A 604 -41.79 7.08 6.61
CA PRO A 604 -41.54 5.64 6.61
C PRO A 604 -42.50 4.88 5.71
N GLY A 605 -41.95 4.07 4.79
CA GLY A 605 -42.75 3.29 3.83
C GLY A 605 -43.08 4.00 2.52
N ASP A 606 -42.79 5.26 2.37
CA ASP A 606 -42.94 5.97 1.10
C ASP A 606 -42.06 5.37 0.00
N ALA A 607 -42.54 5.54 -1.25
CA ALA A 607 -41.76 5.12 -2.41
C ALA A 607 -40.41 5.83 -2.52
N ASN A 608 -39.37 5.10 -2.89
CA ASN A 608 -38.04 5.66 -3.10
C ASN A 608 -38.07 6.72 -4.22
N PRO A 609 -37.82 8.02 -3.94
CA PRO A 609 -37.82 9.06 -4.96
C PRO A 609 -36.67 8.92 -5.97
N LEU A 610 -35.66 8.10 -5.67
CA LEU A 610 -34.55 7.75 -6.58
C LEU A 610 -34.80 6.44 -7.33
N SER A 611 -36.05 5.95 -7.36
CA SER A 611 -36.41 4.74 -8.10
C SER A 611 -36.05 4.89 -9.59
N GLY A 612 -35.29 3.92 -10.11
CA GLY A 612 -34.77 3.97 -11.50
C GLY A 612 -33.46 4.74 -11.71
N VAL A 613 -32.94 5.43 -10.70
CA VAL A 613 -31.60 6.02 -10.77
C VAL A 613 -30.56 4.92 -10.60
N LYS A 614 -29.74 4.73 -11.64
CA LYS A 614 -28.68 3.71 -11.71
C LYS A 614 -27.40 4.32 -12.24
N GLY A 615 -26.28 3.89 -11.70
CA GLY A 615 -24.96 4.31 -12.20
C GLY A 615 -23.83 3.57 -11.52
N GLU A 616 -22.69 3.46 -12.21
CA GLU A 616 -21.48 2.87 -11.67
C GLU A 616 -20.67 3.89 -10.86
N LEU A 617 -20.58 5.11 -11.37
CA LEU A 617 -19.82 6.22 -10.80
C LEU A 617 -20.81 7.30 -10.41
N LEU A 618 -20.91 7.61 -9.13
CA LEU A 618 -21.99 8.46 -8.65
C LEU A 618 -21.47 9.55 -7.70
N GLU A 619 -22.06 10.74 -7.86
CA GLU A 619 -22.09 11.80 -6.85
C GLU A 619 -23.53 11.95 -6.36
N VAL A 620 -23.76 11.81 -5.05
CA VAL A 620 -25.03 12.12 -4.40
C VAL A 620 -24.86 13.38 -3.58
N ARG A 621 -25.70 14.38 -3.78
CA ARG A 621 -25.73 15.62 -3.00
C ARG A 621 -27.11 15.83 -2.42
N THR A 622 -27.18 16.13 -1.14
CA THR A 622 -28.45 16.36 -0.47
C THR A 622 -28.35 17.36 0.68
N GLU A 623 -29.46 18.07 0.89
CA GLU A 623 -29.71 18.89 2.08
C GLU A 623 -31.10 18.52 2.61
N PHE A 624 -31.18 18.19 3.91
CA PHE A 624 -32.45 17.84 4.52
C PHE A 624 -32.59 18.40 5.95
N GLU A 625 -33.85 18.63 6.32
CA GLU A 625 -34.31 18.86 7.70
C GLU A 625 -34.83 17.52 8.19
N PRO A 626 -34.23 16.93 9.26
CA PRO A 626 -34.61 15.59 9.69
C PRO A 626 -36.03 15.47 10.22
N GLY A 627 -36.64 16.59 10.71
CA GLY A 627 -37.98 16.56 11.25
C GLY A 627 -38.12 15.57 12.40
N GLU A 628 -39.08 14.65 12.27
CA GLU A 628 -39.33 13.57 13.23
C GLU A 628 -38.62 12.26 12.84
N ALA A 629 -37.91 12.21 11.76
CA ALA A 629 -37.18 11.02 11.31
C ALA A 629 -36.13 10.63 12.35
N ARG A 630 -36.14 9.36 12.75
CA ARG A 630 -35.11 8.76 13.58
C ARG A 630 -33.82 8.51 12.77
N GLU A 631 -33.97 8.02 11.56
CA GLU A 631 -32.85 7.74 10.67
C GLU A 631 -33.20 8.18 9.24
N VAL A 632 -32.21 8.72 8.54
CA VAL A 632 -32.24 8.97 7.09
C VAL A 632 -31.23 8.03 6.46
N VAL A 633 -31.73 7.11 5.61
CA VAL A 633 -30.95 5.98 5.10
C VAL A 633 -30.74 6.14 3.59
N PHE A 634 -29.50 6.14 3.17
CA PHE A 634 -29.10 6.02 1.76
C PHE A 634 -28.49 4.64 1.52
N ASN A 635 -28.84 4.02 0.40
CA ASN A 635 -28.13 2.89 -0.13
C ASN A 635 -27.61 3.26 -1.52
N VAL A 636 -26.29 3.30 -1.67
CA VAL A 636 -25.62 3.66 -2.93
C VAL A 636 -24.79 2.47 -3.37
N ARG A 637 -25.21 1.82 -4.46
CA ARG A 637 -24.56 0.61 -4.98
C ARG A 637 -24.32 -0.49 -3.94
N GLY A 638 -25.27 -0.65 -2.99
CA GLY A 638 -25.17 -1.62 -1.91
C GLY A 638 -24.42 -1.14 -0.66
N ALA A 639 -23.77 0.02 -0.70
CA ALA A 639 -23.25 0.67 0.51
C ALA A 639 -24.38 1.31 1.28
N THR A 640 -24.43 1.08 2.59
CA THR A 640 -25.44 1.68 3.49
C THR A 640 -24.85 2.87 4.21
N ILE A 641 -25.48 4.04 4.05
CA ILE A 641 -25.11 5.29 4.70
C ILE A 641 -26.34 5.76 5.50
N VAL A 642 -26.23 5.82 6.82
CA VAL A 642 -27.33 6.18 7.73
C VAL A 642 -26.92 7.42 8.50
N TRP A 643 -27.75 8.44 8.50
CA TRP A 643 -27.67 9.51 9.47
C TRP A 643 -28.68 9.28 10.59
N ASP A 644 -28.21 9.15 11.83
CA ASP A 644 -28.99 8.89 13.03
C ASP A 644 -29.29 10.21 13.77
N ALA A 645 -30.55 10.56 13.89
CA ALA A 645 -30.99 11.82 14.50
C ALA A 645 -30.74 11.88 16.02
N LYS A 646 -30.83 10.74 16.72
CA LYS A 646 -30.66 10.66 18.17
C LYS A 646 -29.22 10.90 18.59
N THR A 647 -28.28 10.24 17.89
CA THR A 647 -26.84 10.35 18.22
C THR A 647 -26.16 11.43 17.42
N GLN A 648 -26.79 11.98 16.39
CA GLN A 648 -26.19 12.88 15.39
C GLN A 648 -24.92 12.30 14.80
N GLU A 649 -24.97 11.04 14.41
CA GLU A 649 -23.87 10.31 13.80
C GLU A 649 -24.22 9.90 12.36
N LEU A 650 -23.17 9.84 11.56
CA LEU A 650 -23.18 9.17 10.26
C LEU A 650 -22.64 7.76 10.41
N VAL A 651 -23.34 6.76 9.88
CA VAL A 651 -22.92 5.37 9.85
C VAL A 651 -22.71 4.94 8.41
N VAL A 652 -21.49 4.65 8.02
CA VAL A 652 -21.12 4.24 6.66
C VAL A 652 -20.64 2.80 6.67
N ASN A 653 -21.45 1.87 6.13
CA ASN A 653 -21.18 0.42 6.19
C ASN A 653 -20.77 -0.03 7.60
N GLY A 654 -21.55 0.38 8.63
CA GLY A 654 -21.32 0.03 10.03
C GLY A 654 -20.26 0.89 10.76
N HIS A 655 -19.49 1.71 10.06
CA HIS A 655 -18.53 2.61 10.70
C HIS A 655 -19.22 3.92 11.11
N ARG A 656 -19.09 4.30 12.39
CA ARG A 656 -19.76 5.47 12.99
C ARG A 656 -18.85 6.68 13.06
N ALA A 657 -19.41 7.86 12.78
CA ALA A 657 -18.71 9.14 12.81
C ALA A 657 -19.63 10.26 13.30
N PRO A 658 -19.20 11.16 14.21
CA PRO A 658 -19.99 12.32 14.58
C PRO A 658 -20.33 13.19 13.37
N ALA A 659 -21.62 13.49 13.18
CA ALA A 659 -22.12 14.29 12.08
C ALA A 659 -23.27 15.20 12.56
N PRO A 660 -22.97 16.22 13.39
CA PRO A 660 -23.98 17.10 13.96
C PRO A 660 -24.67 17.94 12.91
N LEU A 661 -25.93 18.30 13.17
CA LEU A 661 -26.65 19.25 12.33
C LEU A 661 -25.95 20.63 12.33
N ARG A 662 -25.98 21.26 11.20
CA ARG A 662 -25.55 22.65 11.03
C ARG A 662 -26.77 23.50 10.68
N GLN A 663 -27.06 24.48 11.54
CA GLN A 663 -28.26 25.35 11.38
C GLN A 663 -29.57 24.55 11.19
N GLY A 664 -29.75 23.46 11.96
CA GLY A 664 -30.94 22.61 11.91
C GLY A 664 -31.01 21.67 10.70
N LYS A 665 -30.00 21.61 9.88
CA LYS A 665 -29.96 20.84 8.64
C LYS A 665 -28.76 19.89 8.59
N GLN A 666 -28.88 18.81 7.81
CA GLN A 666 -27.76 18.00 7.39
C GLN A 666 -27.53 18.13 5.90
N ARG A 667 -26.26 18.30 5.52
CA ARG A 667 -25.79 18.28 4.15
C ARG A 667 -24.85 17.13 3.95
N LEU A 668 -25.19 16.25 2.99
CA LEU A 668 -24.33 15.12 2.63
C LEU A 668 -23.87 15.27 1.17
N THR A 669 -22.61 14.92 0.96
CA THR A 669 -22.06 14.64 -0.37
C THR A 669 -21.42 13.26 -0.33
N ILE A 670 -21.77 12.38 -1.28
CA ILE A 670 -21.30 11.01 -1.36
C ILE A 670 -20.67 10.83 -2.75
N TYR A 671 -19.40 10.46 -2.79
CA TYR A 671 -18.75 9.98 -4.00
C TYR A 671 -18.64 8.46 -3.94
N CYS A 672 -19.11 7.77 -4.95
CA CYS A 672 -19.04 6.30 -5.06
C CYS A 672 -18.31 5.92 -6.34
N ASP A 673 -17.13 5.31 -6.20
CA ASP A 673 -16.32 4.76 -7.28
C ASP A 673 -16.38 3.21 -7.28
N ARG A 674 -15.57 2.58 -8.09
CA ARG A 674 -15.42 1.12 -8.20
C ARG A 674 -14.81 0.49 -6.96
N THR A 675 -14.00 1.22 -6.20
CA THR A 675 -13.21 0.66 -5.08
C THR A 675 -13.36 1.43 -3.78
N GLY A 676 -14.21 2.47 -3.74
CA GLY A 676 -14.35 3.24 -2.52
C GLY A 676 -15.52 4.20 -2.51
N LEU A 677 -15.83 4.62 -1.29
CA LEU A 677 -16.76 5.68 -0.96
C LEU A 677 -16.02 6.80 -0.24
N GLU A 678 -16.36 8.03 -0.55
CA GLU A 678 -15.97 9.19 0.25
C GLU A 678 -17.22 9.99 0.59
N VAL A 679 -17.54 10.08 1.90
CA VAL A 679 -18.78 10.69 2.39
C VAL A 679 -18.44 11.91 3.23
N PHE A 680 -19.09 13.02 2.91
CA PHE A 680 -18.93 14.32 3.56
C PHE A 680 -20.25 14.73 4.21
N ALA A 681 -20.18 15.17 5.47
CA ALA A 681 -21.35 15.60 6.23
C ALA A 681 -21.02 16.84 7.07
N SER A 682 -22.05 17.50 7.61
CA SER A 682 -21.92 18.61 8.55
C SER A 682 -21.03 19.75 8.01
N ASP A 683 -21.24 20.13 6.74
CA ASP A 683 -20.46 21.15 6.01
C ASP A 683 -18.95 20.85 5.99
N GLY A 684 -18.59 19.56 5.86
CA GLY A 684 -17.21 19.10 5.79
C GLY A 684 -16.52 18.85 7.13
N LEU A 685 -17.18 19.08 8.27
CA LEU A 685 -16.66 18.71 9.59
C LEU A 685 -16.55 17.19 9.79
N CYS A 686 -17.34 16.44 9.07
CA CYS A 686 -17.32 14.99 9.05
C CYS A 686 -16.95 14.51 7.65
N TYR A 687 -15.77 13.90 7.51
CA TYR A 687 -15.29 13.24 6.30
C TYR A 687 -15.04 11.76 6.61
N VAL A 688 -15.73 10.88 5.87
CA VAL A 688 -15.68 9.43 6.04
C VAL A 688 -15.24 8.75 4.75
N PRO A 689 -13.93 8.60 4.52
CA PRO A 689 -13.42 7.72 3.48
C PRO A 689 -13.65 6.25 3.87
N LYS A 690 -14.02 5.41 2.91
CA LYS A 690 -14.30 3.99 3.15
C LYS A 690 -13.96 3.15 1.91
N PRO A 691 -12.88 2.35 1.91
CA PRO A 691 -12.67 1.32 0.91
C PRO A 691 -13.89 0.39 0.85
N PHE A 692 -14.42 0.20 -0.34
CA PHE A 692 -15.61 -0.59 -0.58
C PHE A 692 -15.67 -0.97 -2.05
N ILE A 693 -15.83 -2.25 -2.35
CA ILE A 693 -16.00 -2.76 -3.71
C ILE A 693 -17.47 -3.18 -3.88
N PRO A 694 -18.28 -2.37 -4.58
CA PRO A 694 -19.67 -2.73 -4.89
C PRO A 694 -19.73 -4.01 -5.72
N LYS A 695 -20.79 -4.82 -5.54
CA LYS A 695 -21.07 -5.90 -6.48
C LYS A 695 -21.32 -5.33 -7.88
N THR A 696 -20.85 -6.00 -8.91
CA THR A 696 -20.89 -5.50 -10.30
C THR A 696 -22.31 -5.18 -10.78
N ASP A 697 -23.33 -5.94 -10.33
CA ASP A 697 -24.74 -5.75 -10.64
C ASP A 697 -25.45 -4.73 -9.73
N SER A 698 -24.80 -4.28 -8.67
CA SER A 698 -25.36 -3.28 -7.74
C SER A 698 -25.17 -1.87 -8.29
N LEU A 699 -26.15 -1.42 -9.08
CA LEU A 699 -26.14 -0.07 -9.71
C LEU A 699 -27.19 0.87 -9.12
N ASN A 700 -28.07 0.38 -8.23
CA ASN A 700 -29.21 1.13 -7.73
C ASN A 700 -28.82 2.14 -6.65
N THR A 701 -29.62 3.21 -6.57
CA THR A 701 -29.60 4.20 -5.49
C THR A 701 -30.96 4.22 -4.79
N HIS A 702 -30.95 4.25 -3.46
CA HIS A 702 -32.17 4.26 -2.67
C HIS A 702 -32.03 5.26 -1.51
N VAL A 703 -33.14 5.93 -1.18
CA VAL A 703 -33.25 6.74 0.03
C VAL A 703 -34.57 6.45 0.74
N SER A 704 -34.52 6.40 2.07
CA SER A 704 -35.70 6.18 2.92
C SER A 704 -35.52 6.87 4.28
N ALA A 705 -36.63 6.98 5.02
CA ALA A 705 -36.65 7.45 6.39
C ALA A 705 -37.21 6.38 7.33
N THR A 706 -36.82 6.40 8.60
CA THR A 706 -37.40 5.59 9.66
C THR A 706 -37.85 6.45 10.84
N GLY A 707 -38.82 6.02 11.61
CA GLY A 707 -39.25 6.64 12.86
C GLY A 707 -40.05 7.94 12.75
N GLY A 708 -40.14 8.54 11.57
CA GLY A 708 -40.83 9.80 11.29
C GLY A 708 -40.47 10.35 9.91
N GLN A 709 -41.03 11.52 9.57
CA GLN A 709 -40.86 12.15 8.27
C GLN A 709 -39.60 13.02 8.24
N VAL A 710 -38.83 12.93 7.15
CA VAL A 710 -37.73 13.83 6.79
C VAL A 710 -38.16 14.75 5.64
N LYS A 711 -37.68 15.99 5.64
CA LYS A 711 -37.91 16.92 4.53
C LYS A 711 -36.61 17.17 3.76
N PHE A 712 -36.52 16.70 2.53
CA PHE A 712 -35.46 17.00 1.59
C PHE A 712 -35.70 18.37 0.96
N LEU A 713 -34.77 19.29 1.17
CA LEU A 713 -34.73 20.60 0.54
C LEU A 713 -34.01 20.51 -0.82
N TYR A 714 -33.07 19.59 -0.89
CA TYR A 714 -32.29 19.30 -2.08
C TYR A 714 -31.90 17.82 -2.09
N LEU A 715 -32.11 17.15 -3.22
CA LEU A 715 -31.65 15.79 -3.45
C LEU A 715 -31.32 15.64 -4.94
N GLU A 716 -30.07 15.32 -5.22
CA GLU A 716 -29.58 15.12 -6.60
C GLU A 716 -28.59 13.97 -6.64
N VAL A 717 -28.71 13.12 -7.65
CA VAL A 717 -27.73 12.11 -8.01
C VAL A 717 -27.19 12.45 -9.40
N ARG A 718 -25.87 12.48 -9.53
CA ARG A 718 -25.18 12.70 -10.80
C ARG A 718 -24.38 11.45 -11.17
N GLU A 719 -24.53 11.03 -12.40
CA GLU A 719 -23.63 10.06 -13.01
C GLU A 719 -22.32 10.78 -13.35
N LEU A 720 -21.18 10.14 -13.00
CA LEU A 720 -19.86 10.70 -13.25
C LEU A 720 -19.18 9.99 -14.44
N ALA A 721 -18.38 10.73 -15.18
CA ALA A 721 -17.50 10.21 -16.21
C ALA A 721 -16.18 9.69 -15.58
N SER A 722 -15.47 8.88 -16.34
CA SER A 722 -14.10 8.49 -15.99
C SER A 722 -13.12 9.65 -16.18
N ALA A 723 -12.23 9.87 -15.23
CA ALA A 723 -11.12 10.80 -15.35
C ALA A 723 -10.00 10.30 -16.28
N TRP A 724 -10.00 9.02 -16.64
CA TRP A 724 -8.91 8.42 -17.42
C TRP A 724 -9.05 8.65 -18.94
N GLY A 725 -10.13 9.23 -19.44
CA GLY A 725 -10.34 9.56 -20.85
C GLY A 725 -10.22 8.34 -21.81
N LYS A 726 -10.12 8.58 -23.11
CA LYS A 726 -9.58 7.61 -24.06
C LYS A 726 -8.07 7.63 -23.85
N ALA A 727 -7.54 6.68 -23.08
CA ALA A 727 -6.14 6.60 -22.71
C ALA A 727 -5.25 6.65 -23.95
N THR A 728 -4.77 7.80 -24.31
CA THR A 728 -3.56 7.98 -25.09
C THR A 728 -2.44 7.68 -24.12
N VAL A 729 -1.96 6.44 -24.12
CA VAL A 729 -0.75 6.10 -23.39
C VAL A 729 0.37 6.88 -24.08
N VAL A 730 0.67 8.05 -23.53
CA VAL A 730 1.89 8.76 -23.90
C VAL A 730 3.02 7.94 -23.26
N GLU A 731 3.73 7.19 -24.08
CA GLU A 731 4.99 6.59 -23.62
C GLU A 731 5.85 7.73 -23.07
N PRO A 732 6.47 7.55 -21.89
CA PRO A 732 7.28 8.62 -21.30
C PRO A 732 8.29 9.08 -22.33
N ARG A 733 8.24 10.36 -22.68
CA ARG A 733 9.23 10.99 -23.58
C ARG A 733 10.60 10.71 -23.00
N ARG A 734 11.57 10.37 -23.87
CA ARG A 734 12.93 10.00 -23.53
C ARG A 734 13.49 10.94 -22.46
N GLY A 735 13.44 10.52 -21.20
CA GLY A 735 14.19 11.11 -20.12
C GLY A 735 15.67 10.73 -20.30
N VAL A 736 16.55 11.62 -20.00
CA VAL A 736 17.97 11.34 -19.91
C VAL A 736 18.16 10.19 -18.92
N PRO A 737 18.99 9.17 -19.23
CA PRO A 737 19.20 8.01 -18.37
C PRO A 737 19.61 8.46 -16.97
N ALA A 738 19.08 7.78 -15.95
CA ALA A 738 19.58 7.91 -14.59
C ALA A 738 21.11 7.76 -14.65
N ASN A 739 21.84 8.75 -14.15
CA ASN A 739 23.28 8.74 -14.14
C ASN A 739 23.76 7.42 -13.52
N PRO A 740 24.66 6.67 -14.19
CA PRO A 740 25.29 5.53 -13.54
C PRO A 740 26.00 6.04 -12.30
N ILE A 741 25.93 5.27 -11.23
CA ILE A 741 26.62 5.51 -9.97
C ILE A 741 28.07 5.94 -10.28
N ASN A 742 28.38 7.22 -10.07
CA ASN A 742 29.73 7.70 -10.16
C ASN A 742 30.54 7.10 -9.00
N GLN A 743 31.20 5.97 -9.28
CA GLN A 743 32.30 5.50 -8.45
C GLN A 743 33.52 6.41 -8.70
N ASN A 744 33.66 7.44 -7.91
CA ASN A 744 34.97 8.06 -7.67
C ASN A 744 35.20 8.12 -6.16
N LYS A 745 36.15 7.25 -5.74
CA LYS A 745 36.99 7.17 -4.54
C LYS A 745 36.42 7.60 -3.18
#